data_e0c11267b6da8ffb2f199f4b9fccb2d5
#
_entry.id   e0c11267b6da8ffb2f199f4b9fccb2d5
#
_cell.length_a   1.000
_cell.length_b   1.000
_cell.length_c   1.000
_cell.angle_alpha   90.00
_cell.angle_beta   90.00
_cell.angle_gamma   90.00
#
_symmetry.space_group_name_H-M   'P 1'
#
loop_
_entity.id
_entity.type
_entity.pdbx_description
1 polymer ?
#
loop_
_entity_poly.entity_id
_entity_poly.type
_entity_poly.pdbx_seq_one_letter_code
_entity_poly.pdbx_strand_id
1 'polypeptide(L)'
;MRKTINCFIPYRESTAAEQTIHALKESSIVNKIYLLNIEPNKTLSTPEGCEILPVDSLTSSKTMKMIAEKADTPYILLYTKTSALELAYKALERMTDFLQDRECGMVYADHHEWKNGEKKKHPVNDYQPGSVRDDFDFGPLLIFNRTEFILASLQMTEERKYAALYELRLFLTLHSHLVHINEYLYTETESDNRLSGEKQFDYVNPRNREVQIEMEEAFTRYLKSINALLEPICVETDVKKGNFEYEASVIIPVRNRARTIDDAIRSALTQETRFPFNIIIVDNHSTDGTTEIIGQYKDNKAVIHLQPQRTDLGIGGCWDLAINHPRCGRFAIQLDSDDLYSDTHTLQTIVDTFYKEQCAMVIGTYRMTDFRLNTIAPGVIDHSEWTKENGHNNALRINGLGAPRAFFTPILRETGVPNVSYGEDYALGLIFSRQYKIGRIYDVLYLCRRWEGNSDAALSIEQTNANNHYKDSLRTRELGIRKKYTEELKNRNEIKRFIHSQLACWPLAHHNHEALQTVQTKELSINGYTFVVQCNAQRAVSTTAKVDKDSIQARPCFLCKENQPKEQKALETITANRICVNPYPILPDHLTIAHKDHIPQLMDENIFSYDDVRAFVQKYPDYALFYNGAHCGASAPDHLHLQGVRKTDVPIIPNVQQLITHAQTIDIRSMYFPYLEEEEDYPLECSRIYLNTKDYPCPLVILSSNTHYDDSLLYSALAAFPPDEDGQEAKFNLLLWKEGHLYYTVVFPRSKHRPDCYFAKGSEQMLISPGALDMAGVIVTTRQEDFDKITEEKVASIIKEVGITVEEAEKIPGRYFDEKAKR
;
A
#
# COMPACT_ATOMS: atom_id res chain seq x y z
N MET A 1 47.85 -4.36 19.40
CA MET A 1 46.59 -3.83 18.82
C MET A 1 45.71 -3.29 19.92
N ARG A 2 44.86 -2.31 19.66
CA ARG A 2 43.90 -1.78 20.64
C ARG A 2 42.79 -2.82 20.82
N LYS A 3 42.46 -3.17 22.04
CA LYS A 3 41.33 -4.08 22.35
C LYS A 3 40.03 -3.31 22.10
N THR A 4 39.17 -3.87 21.25
CA THR A 4 38.02 -3.14 20.71
C THR A 4 36.67 -3.84 20.87
N ILE A 5 36.66 -5.10 21.35
CA ILE A 5 35.45 -5.92 21.48
C ILE A 5 35.21 -6.35 22.89
N ASN A 6 33.99 -6.19 23.41
CA ASN A 6 33.49 -6.89 24.57
C ASN A 6 32.60 -8.06 24.10
N CYS A 7 32.88 -9.26 24.58
CA CYS A 7 32.17 -10.48 24.19
C CYS A 7 31.15 -10.85 25.25
N PHE A 8 29.94 -11.20 24.82
CA PHE A 8 28.86 -11.69 25.67
C PHE A 8 28.42 -13.06 25.13
N ILE A 9 28.57 -14.11 25.95
CA ILE A 9 28.29 -15.50 25.59
C ILE A 9 27.42 -16.17 26.63
N PRO A 10 26.44 -17.01 26.27
CA PRO A 10 25.70 -17.80 27.23
C PRO A 10 26.63 -18.83 27.89
N TYR A 11 26.49 -19.00 29.17
CA TYR A 11 27.41 -19.80 29.93
C TYR A 11 26.72 -20.92 30.71
N ARG A 12 27.23 -22.11 30.46
CA ARG A 12 27.08 -23.33 31.28
C ARG A 12 28.46 -23.94 31.39
N GLU A 13 28.79 -24.49 32.56
CA GLU A 13 30.04 -25.24 32.70
C GLU A 13 30.06 -26.46 31.78
N SER A 14 30.88 -26.41 30.73
CA SER A 14 31.01 -27.43 29.71
C SER A 14 32.31 -27.25 28.91
N THR A 15 32.80 -28.33 28.30
CA THR A 15 33.97 -28.31 27.41
C THR A 15 33.73 -27.36 26.22
N ALA A 16 32.50 -27.28 25.73
CA ALA A 16 32.15 -26.35 24.65
C ALA A 16 32.34 -24.88 25.06
N ALA A 17 31.93 -24.53 26.29
CA ALA A 17 32.11 -23.16 26.79
C ALA A 17 33.61 -22.85 26.99
N GLU A 18 34.41 -23.79 27.46
CA GLU A 18 35.89 -23.63 27.60
C GLU A 18 36.53 -23.40 26.22
N GLN A 19 36.16 -24.18 25.22
CA GLN A 19 36.64 -24.03 23.85
C GLN A 19 36.28 -22.64 23.29
N THR A 20 35.05 -22.19 23.47
CA THR A 20 34.58 -20.84 23.03
C THR A 20 35.35 -19.71 23.71
N ILE A 21 35.56 -19.82 25.05
CA ILE A 21 36.34 -18.83 25.80
C ILE A 21 37.80 -18.83 25.32
N HIS A 22 38.40 -19.99 25.07
CA HIS A 22 39.76 -20.09 24.53
C HIS A 22 39.86 -19.41 23.14
N ALA A 23 38.96 -19.75 22.20
CA ALA A 23 38.95 -19.16 20.88
C ALA A 23 38.82 -17.62 20.91
N LEU A 24 38.00 -17.07 21.80
CA LEU A 24 37.84 -15.61 21.95
C LEU A 24 39.10 -14.98 22.57
N LYS A 25 39.77 -15.65 23.54
CA LYS A 25 41.00 -15.15 24.16
C LYS A 25 42.21 -15.11 23.23
N GLU A 26 42.26 -15.98 22.22
CA GLU A 26 43.30 -15.97 21.20
C GLU A 26 43.25 -14.74 20.30
N SER A 27 42.12 -14.09 20.18
CA SER A 27 42.00 -12.86 19.39
C SER A 27 42.57 -11.65 20.13
N SER A 28 43.48 -10.94 19.47
CA SER A 28 44.18 -9.78 20.03
C SER A 28 43.29 -8.54 20.25
N ILE A 29 42.10 -8.51 19.63
CA ILE A 29 41.18 -7.38 19.73
C ILE A 29 40.11 -7.57 20.80
N VAL A 30 39.97 -8.76 21.38
CA VAL A 30 39.02 -9.00 22.49
C VAL A 30 39.52 -8.31 23.76
N ASN A 31 38.66 -7.52 24.39
CA ASN A 31 38.95 -6.81 25.64
C ASN A 31 38.53 -7.61 26.84
N LYS A 32 37.27 -7.98 26.92
CA LYS A 32 36.69 -8.70 28.07
C LYS A 32 35.63 -9.67 27.62
N ILE A 33 35.50 -10.78 28.31
CA ILE A 33 34.47 -11.81 28.06
C ILE A 33 33.49 -11.82 29.25
N TYR A 34 32.24 -11.55 28.97
CA TYR A 34 31.13 -11.64 29.90
C TYR A 34 30.39 -12.94 29.68
N LEU A 35 30.19 -13.70 30.75
CA LEU A 35 29.53 -14.99 30.76
C LEU A 35 28.10 -14.81 31.26
N LEU A 36 27.14 -14.92 30.38
CA LEU A 36 25.71 -14.76 30.70
C LEU A 36 25.20 -16.04 31.33
N ASN A 37 25.02 -16.03 32.64
CA ASN A 37 24.55 -17.22 33.41
C ASN A 37 23.05 -17.43 33.16
N ILE A 38 22.71 -18.39 32.29
CA ILE A 38 21.34 -18.79 31.95
C ILE A 38 20.73 -19.83 32.94
N GLU A 39 21.49 -20.23 33.98
CA GLU A 39 21.06 -21.12 35.06
C GLU A 39 21.15 -20.37 36.41
N PRO A 40 20.24 -19.41 36.69
CA PRO A 40 20.42 -18.46 37.80
C PRO A 40 20.51 -19.07 39.20
N ASN A 41 20.02 -20.31 39.36
CA ASN A 41 20.03 -21.04 40.63
C ASN A 41 21.30 -21.85 40.83
N LYS A 42 22.25 -21.81 39.86
CA LYS A 42 23.48 -22.61 39.91
C LYS A 42 24.69 -21.72 40.18
N THR A 43 25.46 -22.06 41.18
CA THR A 43 26.76 -21.43 41.42
C THR A 43 27.76 -21.98 40.42
N LEU A 44 28.22 -21.10 39.51
CA LEU A 44 29.18 -21.47 38.47
C LEU A 44 30.58 -20.99 38.84
N SER A 45 31.59 -21.72 38.43
CA SER A 45 32.99 -21.28 38.54
C SER A 45 33.29 -20.22 37.50
N THR A 46 34.03 -19.18 37.88
CA THR A 46 34.41 -18.08 36.96
C THR A 46 35.78 -18.41 36.34
N PRO A 47 35.84 -18.67 35.02
CA PRO A 47 37.10 -18.84 34.32
C PRO A 47 37.96 -17.58 34.41
N GLU A 48 39.31 -17.76 34.52
CA GLU A 48 40.23 -16.64 34.58
C GLU A 48 40.02 -15.62 33.46
N GLY A 49 40.00 -14.33 33.79
CA GLY A 49 39.80 -13.23 32.80
C GLY A 49 38.39 -13.06 32.27
N CYS A 50 37.40 -13.74 32.86
CA CYS A 50 35.97 -13.59 32.52
C CYS A 50 35.19 -12.95 33.69
N GLU A 51 34.02 -12.45 33.43
CA GLU A 51 33.04 -11.98 34.43
C GLU A 51 31.70 -12.67 34.21
N ILE A 52 31.12 -13.27 35.25
CA ILE A 52 29.78 -13.88 35.17
C ILE A 52 28.72 -12.81 35.47
N LEU A 53 27.70 -12.73 34.58
CA LEU A 53 26.54 -11.86 34.72
C LEU A 53 25.27 -12.72 34.83
N PRO A 54 24.45 -12.54 35.87
CA PRO A 54 23.21 -13.27 36.01
C PRO A 54 22.18 -12.70 35.00
N VAL A 55 21.52 -13.59 34.23
CA VAL A 55 20.48 -13.25 33.29
C VAL A 55 19.27 -14.13 33.48
N ASP A 56 18.08 -13.59 33.22
CA ASP A 56 16.82 -14.33 33.25
C ASP A 56 16.56 -15.04 31.90
N SER A 57 16.94 -14.44 30.81
CA SER A 57 16.88 -14.99 29.45
C SER A 57 17.88 -14.25 28.56
N LEU A 58 18.48 -14.95 27.59
CA LEU A 58 19.37 -14.34 26.58
C LEU A 58 18.66 -13.27 25.73
N THR A 59 17.36 -13.42 25.55
CA THR A 59 16.54 -12.59 24.66
C THR A 59 15.65 -11.61 25.41
N SER A 60 15.90 -11.37 26.71
CA SER A 60 15.11 -10.44 27.50
C SER A 60 15.61 -8.99 27.38
N SER A 61 14.71 -8.03 27.60
CA SER A 61 15.03 -6.60 27.62
C SER A 61 16.06 -6.26 28.70
N LYS A 62 15.99 -6.93 29.86
CA LYS A 62 16.95 -6.75 30.95
C LYS A 62 18.35 -7.15 30.52
N THR A 63 18.49 -8.26 29.81
CA THR A 63 19.78 -8.74 29.29
C THR A 63 20.33 -7.75 28.25
N MET A 64 19.54 -7.27 27.32
CA MET A 64 19.98 -6.30 26.31
C MET A 64 20.45 -4.99 26.96
N LYS A 65 19.68 -4.46 27.90
CA LYS A 65 20.08 -3.25 28.68
C LYS A 65 21.37 -3.47 29.47
N MET A 66 21.52 -4.59 30.12
CA MET A 66 22.75 -4.96 30.86
C MET A 66 23.96 -5.06 29.93
N ILE A 67 23.81 -5.65 28.73
CA ILE A 67 24.88 -5.68 27.73
C ILE A 67 25.27 -4.26 27.33
N ALA A 68 24.29 -3.38 27.06
CA ALA A 68 24.52 -1.98 26.71
C ALA A 68 25.29 -1.23 27.82
N GLU A 69 24.96 -1.45 29.08
CA GLU A 69 25.59 -0.83 30.24
C GLU A 69 27.03 -1.35 30.49
N LYS A 70 27.25 -2.65 30.34
CA LYS A 70 28.53 -3.31 30.58
C LYS A 70 29.55 -3.12 29.47
N ALA A 71 29.10 -2.87 28.24
CA ALA A 71 30.00 -2.69 27.11
C ALA A 71 30.70 -1.33 27.19
N ASP A 72 32.07 -1.36 27.26
CA ASP A 72 32.95 -0.18 27.33
C ASP A 72 33.89 -0.03 26.13
N THR A 73 33.74 -0.93 25.12
CA THR A 73 34.53 -0.92 23.88
C THR A 73 33.67 -0.51 22.68
N PRO A 74 34.27 -0.12 21.54
CA PRO A 74 33.52 0.26 20.35
C PRO A 74 32.54 -0.78 19.81
N TYR A 75 32.85 -2.08 20.02
CA TYR A 75 32.08 -3.16 19.48
C TYR A 75 31.60 -4.14 20.55
N ILE A 76 30.43 -4.72 20.35
CA ILE A 76 29.79 -5.74 21.17
C ILE A 76 29.67 -7.01 20.35
N LEU A 77 30.29 -8.10 20.77
CA LEU A 77 30.08 -9.43 20.23
C LEU A 77 29.06 -10.17 21.09
N LEU A 78 27.99 -10.66 20.46
CA LEU A 78 27.01 -11.54 21.06
C LEU A 78 27.07 -12.90 20.35
N TYR A 79 27.38 -13.97 21.09
CA TYR A 79 27.20 -15.34 20.65
C TYR A 79 25.94 -15.90 21.28
N THR A 80 25.03 -16.45 20.49
CA THR A 80 23.68 -16.77 20.95
C THR A 80 23.49 -18.26 21.33
N LYS A 81 24.50 -19.09 21.13
CA LYS A 81 24.46 -20.54 21.41
C LYS A 81 25.41 -20.94 22.56
N THR A 82 25.14 -22.10 23.17
CA THR A 82 26.02 -22.73 24.19
C THR A 82 26.96 -23.77 23.59
N SER A 83 26.88 -24.03 22.27
CA SER A 83 27.78 -24.91 21.52
C SER A 83 29.18 -24.29 21.36
N ALA A 84 30.17 -25.10 21.04
CA ALA A 84 31.53 -24.64 20.83
C ALA A 84 31.60 -23.71 19.58
N LEU A 85 32.36 -22.63 19.75
CA LEU A 85 32.68 -21.68 18.66
C LEU A 85 34.16 -21.86 18.27
N GLU A 86 34.39 -22.09 16.98
CA GLU A 86 35.75 -22.06 16.40
C GLU A 86 35.84 -20.85 15.46
N LEU A 87 36.82 -19.97 15.66
CA LEU A 87 37.01 -18.80 14.79
C LEU A 87 37.97 -19.13 13.65
N ALA A 88 37.65 -18.65 12.45
CA ALA A 88 38.59 -18.65 11.33
C ALA A 88 39.73 -17.65 11.58
N TYR A 89 40.81 -17.76 10.80
CA TYR A 89 41.96 -16.86 10.92
C TYR A 89 41.54 -15.38 10.75
N LYS A 90 41.79 -14.58 11.80
CA LYS A 90 41.41 -13.16 11.85
C LYS A 90 39.93 -12.86 11.61
N ALA A 91 39.06 -13.76 11.98
CA ALA A 91 37.63 -13.61 11.75
C ALA A 91 37.03 -12.36 12.42
N LEU A 92 37.37 -12.08 13.66
CA LEU A 92 36.86 -10.92 14.40
C LEU A 92 37.40 -9.60 13.84
N GLU A 93 38.67 -9.57 13.47
CA GLU A 93 39.27 -8.41 12.79
C GLU A 93 38.53 -8.14 11.46
N ARG A 94 38.31 -9.18 10.68
CA ARG A 94 37.58 -9.07 9.40
C ARG A 94 36.16 -8.57 9.59
N MET A 95 35.42 -9.08 10.57
CA MET A 95 34.05 -8.60 10.86
C MET A 95 34.05 -7.16 11.36
N THR A 96 35.02 -6.76 12.20
CA THR A 96 35.07 -5.38 12.72
C THR A 96 35.51 -4.36 11.69
N ASP A 97 36.20 -4.75 10.61
CA ASP A 97 36.54 -3.85 9.52
C ASP A 97 35.28 -3.24 8.86
N PHE A 98 34.21 -4.01 8.72
CA PHE A 98 32.92 -3.52 8.19
C PHE A 98 32.22 -2.53 9.13
N LEU A 99 32.41 -2.66 10.45
CA LEU A 99 31.85 -1.75 11.46
C LEU A 99 32.60 -0.40 11.56
N GLN A 100 33.69 -0.20 10.81
CA GLN A 100 34.31 1.12 10.66
C GLN A 100 33.45 2.09 9.85
N ASP A 101 32.56 1.56 9.00
CA ASP A 101 31.50 2.35 8.41
C ASP A 101 30.50 2.79 9.48
N ARG A 102 30.30 4.11 9.61
CA ARG A 102 29.42 4.69 10.63
C ARG A 102 27.95 4.32 10.47
N GLU A 103 27.55 3.95 9.25
CA GLU A 103 26.18 3.53 8.96
C GLU A 103 25.92 2.04 9.26
N CYS A 104 26.99 1.27 9.56
CA CYS A 104 26.87 -0.14 9.91
C CYS A 104 26.56 -0.32 11.40
N GLY A 105 25.37 -0.86 11.73
CA GLY A 105 24.95 -1.13 13.10
C GLY A 105 25.28 -2.54 13.59
N MET A 106 25.26 -3.52 12.69
CA MET A 106 25.51 -4.93 13.00
C MET A 106 26.14 -5.63 11.80
N VAL A 107 27.07 -6.56 12.07
CA VAL A 107 27.59 -7.49 11.07
C VAL A 107 27.36 -8.92 11.48
N TYR A 108 27.16 -9.77 10.48
CA TYR A 108 27.05 -11.24 10.60
C TYR A 108 27.67 -11.89 9.36
N ALA A 109 27.93 -13.19 9.41
CA ALA A 109 28.69 -13.85 8.36
C ALA A 109 28.20 -15.28 8.10
N ASP A 110 28.54 -15.81 6.92
CA ASP A 110 28.46 -17.23 6.65
C ASP A 110 29.31 -18.02 7.64
N HIS A 111 28.94 -19.25 7.88
CA HIS A 111 29.65 -20.11 8.81
C HIS A 111 29.66 -21.57 8.36
N HIS A 112 30.46 -22.36 9.03
CA HIS A 112 30.36 -23.80 8.95
C HIS A 112 29.62 -24.35 10.13
N GLU A 113 28.94 -25.47 9.93
CA GLU A 113 28.22 -26.20 10.96
C GLU A 113 28.73 -27.63 11.06
N TRP A 114 29.09 -28.07 12.29
CA TRP A 114 29.30 -29.47 12.57
C TRP A 114 27.95 -30.17 12.71
N LYS A 115 27.61 -31.03 11.76
CA LYS A 115 26.38 -31.77 11.72
C LYS A 115 26.59 -33.21 11.44
N ASN A 116 26.15 -34.08 12.33
CA ASN A 116 26.36 -35.54 12.29
C ASN A 116 27.83 -35.93 12.07
N GLY A 117 28.77 -35.20 12.66
CA GLY A 117 30.21 -35.46 12.56
C GLY A 117 30.88 -34.96 11.25
N GLU A 118 30.14 -34.24 10.39
CA GLU A 118 30.64 -33.62 9.18
C GLU A 118 30.61 -32.09 9.28
N LYS A 119 31.64 -31.43 8.75
CA LYS A 119 31.71 -29.98 8.66
C LYS A 119 31.03 -29.53 7.33
N LYS A 120 29.88 -28.86 7.45
CA LYS A 120 29.08 -28.38 6.30
C LYS A 120 29.09 -26.87 6.21
N LYS A 121 28.96 -26.36 5.01
CA LYS A 121 28.75 -24.94 4.77
C LYS A 121 27.33 -24.54 5.16
N HIS A 122 27.19 -23.40 5.84
CA HIS A 122 25.93 -22.80 6.18
C HIS A 122 25.94 -21.33 5.74
N PRO A 123 25.62 -21.05 4.45
CA PRO A 123 25.44 -19.69 3.99
C PRO A 123 24.16 -19.08 4.57
N VAL A 124 24.19 -17.79 4.86
CA VAL A 124 23.03 -17.01 5.31
C VAL A 124 22.63 -15.99 4.25
N ASN A 125 21.46 -15.39 4.38
CA ASN A 125 20.97 -14.41 3.40
C ASN A 125 21.41 -12.97 3.73
N ASP A 126 21.53 -12.15 2.69
CA ASP A 126 21.60 -10.69 2.84
C ASP A 126 20.33 -10.17 3.49
N TYR A 127 20.48 -9.24 4.43
CA TYR A 127 19.35 -8.56 5.05
C TYR A 127 18.79 -7.50 4.11
N GLN A 128 17.48 -7.51 3.91
CA GLN A 128 16.76 -6.50 3.16
C GLN A 128 15.62 -5.90 4.02
N PRO A 129 15.06 -4.73 3.69
CA PRO A 129 14.02 -4.09 4.52
C PRO A 129 12.83 -4.99 4.88
N GLY A 130 12.54 -5.99 4.03
CA GLY A 130 11.49 -6.98 4.27
C GLY A 130 11.92 -8.21 5.06
N SER A 131 13.19 -8.33 5.45
CA SER A 131 13.69 -9.45 6.29
C SER A 131 13.24 -9.30 7.76
N VAL A 132 11.98 -8.90 7.95
CA VAL A 132 11.39 -8.59 9.25
C VAL A 132 10.84 -9.82 10.00
N ARG A 133 10.83 -10.98 9.37
CA ARG A 133 10.38 -12.22 10.01
C ARG A 133 11.26 -12.55 11.24
N ASP A 134 10.64 -13.09 12.27
CA ASP A 134 11.33 -13.37 13.55
C ASP A 134 12.33 -14.53 13.46
N ASP A 135 12.20 -15.41 12.46
CA ASP A 135 13.06 -16.55 12.17
C ASP A 135 14.17 -16.26 11.14
N PHE A 136 14.49 -14.98 10.87
CA PHE A 136 15.60 -14.63 9.97
C PHE A 136 16.94 -15.14 10.53
N ASP A 137 17.65 -15.92 9.73
CA ASP A 137 18.92 -16.54 10.13
C ASP A 137 20.10 -15.60 9.92
N PHE A 138 20.66 -15.09 11.01
CA PHE A 138 21.91 -14.31 11.03
C PHE A 138 23.14 -15.16 11.37
N GLY A 139 22.95 -16.46 11.62
CA GLY A 139 23.91 -17.26 12.34
C GLY A 139 24.01 -16.85 13.83
N PRO A 140 24.71 -17.62 14.65
CA PRO A 140 24.78 -17.39 16.09
C PRO A 140 25.81 -16.34 16.54
N LEU A 141 26.68 -15.83 15.67
CA LEU A 141 27.72 -14.86 16.00
C LEU A 141 27.41 -13.50 15.40
N LEU A 142 27.09 -12.54 16.25
CA LEU A 142 26.70 -11.18 15.87
C LEU A 142 27.69 -10.17 16.46
N ILE A 143 28.14 -9.19 15.68
CA ILE A 143 28.95 -8.09 16.21
C ILE A 143 28.23 -6.78 15.89
N PHE A 144 28.03 -5.96 16.94
CA PHE A 144 27.31 -4.72 16.89
C PHE A 144 28.23 -3.52 17.06
N ASN A 145 27.91 -2.41 16.41
CA ASN A 145 28.38 -1.11 16.81
C ASN A 145 27.76 -0.76 18.16
N ARG A 146 28.59 -0.45 19.15
CA ARG A 146 28.13 -0.18 20.52
C ARG A 146 27.16 1.01 20.58
N THR A 147 27.44 2.08 19.86
CA THR A 147 26.58 3.27 19.88
C THR A 147 25.18 2.94 19.36
N GLU A 148 25.11 2.26 18.23
CA GLU A 148 23.84 1.85 17.62
C GLU A 148 23.08 0.83 18.50
N PHE A 149 23.80 -0.09 19.12
CA PHE A 149 23.20 -1.03 20.08
C PHE A 149 22.57 -0.31 21.28
N ILE A 150 23.26 0.68 21.85
CA ILE A 150 22.73 1.47 22.96
C ILE A 150 21.51 2.27 22.51
N LEU A 151 21.57 2.95 21.36
CA LEU A 151 20.45 3.73 20.83
C LEU A 151 19.23 2.87 20.60
N ALA A 152 19.39 1.69 20.00
CA ALA A 152 18.31 0.73 19.80
C ALA A 152 17.76 0.21 21.14
N SER A 153 18.61 -0.10 22.11
CA SER A 153 18.20 -0.57 23.44
C SER A 153 17.39 0.47 24.23
N LEU A 154 17.69 1.77 24.07
CA LEU A 154 16.94 2.87 24.69
C LEU A 154 15.55 3.03 24.11
N GLN A 155 15.33 2.64 22.86
CA GLN A 155 14.00 2.65 22.22
C GLN A 155 13.11 1.51 22.71
N MET A 156 13.67 0.48 23.34
CA MET A 156 12.93 -0.67 23.92
C MET A 156 12.29 -0.27 25.26
N THR A 157 11.11 0.39 25.20
CA THR A 157 10.42 0.89 26.39
C THR A 157 9.65 -0.20 27.15
N GLU A 158 9.27 -1.26 26.45
CA GLU A 158 8.53 -2.40 27.03
C GLU A 158 9.47 -3.47 27.56
N GLU A 159 9.06 -4.15 28.64
CA GLU A 159 9.80 -5.32 29.13
C GLU A 159 9.40 -6.55 28.33
N ARG A 160 10.37 -7.17 27.68
CA ARG A 160 10.26 -8.40 26.88
C ARG A 160 11.07 -9.52 27.54
N LYS A 161 10.51 -10.69 27.59
CA LYS A 161 11.22 -11.90 28.04
C LYS A 161 11.87 -12.66 26.88
N TYR A 162 11.21 -12.66 25.72
CA TYR A 162 11.59 -13.48 24.56
C TYR A 162 11.98 -12.65 23.33
N ALA A 163 11.36 -11.50 23.11
CA ALA A 163 11.46 -10.79 21.84
C ALA A 163 12.44 -9.61 21.83
N ALA A 164 13.24 -9.40 22.89
CA ALA A 164 14.08 -8.21 22.97
C ALA A 164 15.22 -8.17 21.95
N LEU A 165 15.85 -9.31 21.63
CA LEU A 165 16.86 -9.35 20.57
C LEU A 165 16.24 -9.11 19.18
N TYR A 166 15.02 -9.59 18.95
CA TYR A 166 14.27 -9.33 17.75
C TYR A 166 13.89 -7.85 17.63
N GLU A 167 13.36 -7.25 18.69
CA GLU A 167 13.02 -5.83 18.75
C GLU A 167 14.26 -4.93 18.57
N LEU A 168 15.38 -5.28 19.23
CA LEU A 168 16.65 -4.56 19.08
C LEU A 168 17.11 -4.51 17.62
N ARG A 169 17.12 -5.66 16.92
CA ARG A 169 17.55 -5.70 15.53
C ARG A 169 16.64 -4.90 14.58
N LEU A 170 15.35 -4.88 14.85
CA LEU A 170 14.42 -4.06 14.08
C LEU A 170 14.70 -2.56 14.31
N PHE A 171 14.95 -2.14 15.54
CA PHE A 171 15.26 -0.73 15.84
C PHE A 171 16.62 -0.29 15.33
N LEU A 172 17.61 -1.19 15.26
CA LEU A 172 18.88 -0.90 14.59
C LEU A 172 18.66 -0.45 13.14
N THR A 173 17.72 -1.06 12.41
CA THR A 173 17.44 -0.73 11.01
C THR A 173 16.77 0.64 10.80
N LEU A 174 16.38 1.33 11.87
CA LEU A 174 15.86 2.70 11.76
C LEU A 174 16.96 3.73 11.47
N HIS A 175 18.18 3.46 11.87
CA HIS A 175 19.29 4.42 11.83
C HIS A 175 20.58 3.85 11.24
N SER A 176 20.65 2.52 11.04
CA SER A 176 21.87 1.86 10.58
C SER A 176 21.55 0.63 9.71
N HIS A 177 22.57 0.10 9.05
CA HIS A 177 22.45 -1.08 8.20
C HIS A 177 22.92 -2.35 8.94
N LEU A 178 22.31 -3.49 8.58
CA LEU A 178 22.76 -4.81 8.98
C LEU A 178 23.52 -5.42 7.81
N VAL A 179 24.82 -5.72 7.99
CA VAL A 179 25.70 -6.11 6.90
C VAL A 179 26.05 -7.59 6.99
N HIS A 180 25.75 -8.33 5.94
CA HIS A 180 26.18 -9.70 5.72
C HIS A 180 27.57 -9.74 5.11
N ILE A 181 28.45 -10.59 5.67
CA ILE A 181 29.76 -10.87 5.11
C ILE A 181 29.71 -12.27 4.51
N ASN A 182 29.73 -12.34 3.18
CA ASN A 182 29.71 -13.60 2.42
C ASN A 182 31.08 -14.32 2.49
N GLU A 183 31.53 -14.60 3.71
CA GLU A 183 32.75 -15.32 4.03
C GLU A 183 32.48 -16.27 5.20
N TYR A 184 33.02 -17.49 5.15
CA TYR A 184 32.86 -18.49 6.22
C TYR A 184 33.84 -18.19 7.36
N LEU A 185 33.46 -17.33 8.31
CA LEU A 185 34.34 -16.76 9.30
C LEU A 185 34.40 -17.54 10.60
N TYR A 186 33.52 -18.50 10.83
CA TYR A 186 33.50 -19.31 12.03
C TYR A 186 32.87 -20.69 11.81
N THR A 187 33.00 -21.57 12.79
CA THR A 187 32.34 -22.85 12.79
C THR A 187 31.62 -23.04 14.13
N GLU A 188 30.42 -23.56 14.09
CA GLU A 188 29.64 -23.90 15.25
C GLU A 188 29.17 -25.38 15.22
N THR A 189 28.70 -25.91 16.31
CA THR A 189 28.09 -27.23 16.34
C THR A 189 26.57 -27.10 16.29
N GLU A 190 25.91 -27.82 15.40
CA GLU A 190 24.46 -27.78 15.29
C GLU A 190 23.82 -28.10 16.65
N SER A 191 23.03 -27.18 17.16
CA SER A 191 22.22 -27.36 18.35
C SER A 191 20.84 -26.78 18.11
N ASP A 192 19.79 -27.55 18.38
CA ASP A 192 18.43 -27.08 18.30
C ASP A 192 18.02 -26.44 19.64
N ASN A 193 17.88 -25.13 19.67
CA ASN A 193 17.50 -24.38 20.87
C ASN A 193 16.01 -23.99 20.88
N ARG A 194 15.22 -24.44 19.87
CA ARG A 194 13.80 -24.12 19.80
C ARG A 194 13.03 -24.81 20.92
N LEU A 195 12.08 -24.07 21.49
CA LEU A 195 11.23 -24.58 22.59
C LEU A 195 10.37 -25.76 22.17
N SER A 196 9.96 -25.81 20.91
CA SER A 196 9.12 -26.88 20.35
C SER A 196 9.92 -28.14 20.00
N GLY A 197 11.20 -27.98 19.65
CA GLY A 197 12.03 -29.02 19.06
C GLY A 197 11.69 -29.37 17.61
N GLU A 198 10.82 -28.58 16.96
CA GLU A 198 10.36 -28.79 15.60
C GLU A 198 11.08 -27.82 14.65
N LYS A 199 11.66 -28.35 13.54
CA LYS A 199 12.37 -27.53 12.54
C LYS A 199 11.44 -26.72 11.64
N GLN A 200 10.23 -27.23 11.40
CA GLN A 200 9.21 -26.59 10.60
C GLN A 200 8.03 -26.15 11.47
N PHE A 201 7.36 -25.08 11.08
CA PHE A 201 6.16 -24.57 11.75
C PHE A 201 6.35 -24.11 13.21
N ASP A 202 7.60 -23.87 13.65
CA ASP A 202 7.87 -23.36 15.01
C ASP A 202 7.17 -22.01 15.25
N TYR A 203 7.11 -21.17 14.22
CA TYR A 203 6.49 -19.84 14.23
C TYR A 203 4.96 -19.87 14.44
N VAL A 204 4.30 -21.00 14.23
CA VAL A 204 2.85 -21.18 14.46
C VAL A 204 2.55 -22.27 15.48
N ASN A 205 3.56 -22.80 16.16
CA ASN A 205 3.36 -23.86 17.14
C ASN A 205 2.65 -23.31 18.38
N PRO A 206 1.49 -23.86 18.80
CA PRO A 206 0.74 -23.37 19.96
C PRO A 206 1.53 -23.37 21.29
N ARG A 207 2.58 -24.20 21.40
CA ARG A 207 3.47 -24.23 22.58
C ARG A 207 4.30 -22.97 22.75
N ASN A 208 4.48 -22.21 21.67
CA ASN A 208 5.26 -20.98 21.65
C ASN A 208 4.39 -19.71 21.68
N ARG A 209 3.12 -19.80 22.10
CA ARG A 209 2.17 -18.68 22.01
C ARG A 209 2.66 -17.42 22.74
N GLU A 210 3.25 -17.52 23.90
CA GLU A 210 3.82 -16.37 24.63
C GLU A 210 4.93 -15.68 23.84
N VAL A 211 5.81 -16.46 23.20
CA VAL A 211 6.87 -15.94 22.32
C VAL A 211 6.26 -15.22 21.12
N GLN A 212 5.26 -15.84 20.48
CA GLN A 212 4.58 -15.26 19.31
C GLN A 212 3.93 -13.92 19.63
N ILE A 213 3.29 -13.79 20.80
CA ILE A 213 2.65 -12.53 21.23
C ILE A 213 3.71 -11.44 21.39
N GLU A 214 4.82 -11.70 22.10
CA GLU A 214 5.87 -10.69 22.25
C GLU A 214 6.52 -10.29 20.92
N MET A 215 6.73 -11.26 20.00
CA MET A 215 7.26 -10.98 18.66
C MET A 215 6.29 -10.10 17.85
N GLU A 216 4.98 -10.38 17.92
CA GLU A 216 3.95 -9.58 17.26
C GLU A 216 3.91 -8.15 17.80
N GLU A 217 3.95 -7.98 19.12
CA GLU A 217 3.96 -6.66 19.74
C GLU A 217 5.22 -5.85 19.37
N ALA A 218 6.41 -6.49 19.39
CA ALA A 218 7.67 -5.86 18.97
C ALA A 218 7.60 -5.42 17.50
N PHE A 219 7.07 -6.28 16.63
CA PHE A 219 6.90 -5.97 15.21
C PHE A 219 5.86 -4.86 14.97
N THR A 220 4.76 -4.86 15.70
CA THR A 220 3.73 -3.82 15.62
C THR A 220 4.32 -2.44 15.95
N ARG A 221 5.16 -2.36 17.00
CA ARG A 221 5.86 -1.12 17.34
C ARG A 221 6.81 -0.67 16.23
N TYR A 222 7.56 -1.60 15.66
CA TYR A 222 8.43 -1.31 14.51
C TYR A 222 7.64 -0.76 13.31
N LEU A 223 6.54 -1.41 12.92
CA LEU A 223 5.67 -0.93 11.83
C LEU A 223 5.16 0.49 12.09
N LYS A 224 4.80 0.79 13.34
CA LYS A 224 4.40 2.15 13.75
C LYS A 224 5.55 3.15 13.58
N SER A 225 6.76 2.78 13.98
CA SER A 225 7.96 3.65 13.87
C SER A 225 8.32 3.98 12.43
N ILE A 226 8.07 3.05 11.47
CA ILE A 226 8.36 3.26 10.05
C ILE A 226 7.13 3.75 9.24
N ASN A 227 6.03 4.11 9.89
CA ASN A 227 4.76 4.49 9.25
C ASN A 227 4.20 3.42 8.28
N ALA A 228 4.33 2.14 8.62
CA ALA A 228 3.81 1.02 7.82
C ALA A 228 2.70 0.23 8.53
N LEU A 229 2.28 0.65 9.73
CA LEU A 229 1.19 0.02 10.47
C LEU A 229 -0.14 0.40 9.83
N LEU A 230 -0.90 -0.60 9.41
CA LEU A 230 -2.24 -0.41 8.85
C LEU A 230 -3.28 -0.49 9.96
N GLU A 231 -4.27 0.42 9.90
CA GLU A 231 -5.50 0.30 10.67
C GLU A 231 -6.38 -0.84 10.12
N PRO A 232 -7.22 -1.49 10.93
CA PRO A 232 -8.09 -2.59 10.49
C PRO A 232 -9.29 -2.10 9.67
N ILE A 233 -9.04 -1.25 8.68
CA ILE A 233 -10.03 -0.68 7.77
C ILE A 233 -9.89 -1.37 6.43
N CYS A 234 -10.92 -2.14 6.05
CA CYS A 234 -10.94 -2.90 4.81
C CYS A 234 -11.88 -2.28 3.78
N VAL A 235 -11.57 -2.50 2.51
CA VAL A 235 -12.48 -2.20 1.39
C VAL A 235 -13.65 -3.18 1.47
N GLU A 236 -14.87 -2.68 1.38
CA GLU A 236 -16.07 -3.51 1.33
C GLU A 236 -16.06 -4.40 0.09
N THR A 237 -16.33 -5.69 0.29
CA THR A 237 -16.35 -6.69 -0.77
C THR A 237 -17.79 -7.11 -1.05
N ASP A 238 -18.32 -6.73 -2.21
CA ASP A 238 -19.60 -7.27 -2.67
C ASP A 238 -19.38 -8.67 -3.27
N VAL A 239 -19.42 -9.70 -2.43
CA VAL A 239 -19.24 -11.09 -2.83
C VAL A 239 -20.36 -11.62 -3.73
N LYS A 240 -21.46 -10.87 -3.95
CA LYS A 240 -22.54 -11.21 -4.87
C LYS A 240 -22.31 -10.70 -6.27
N LYS A 241 -21.32 -9.83 -6.47
CA LYS A 241 -21.01 -9.22 -7.76
C LYS A 241 -20.65 -10.28 -8.82
N GLY A 242 -21.19 -10.11 -10.01
CA GLY A 242 -20.93 -10.98 -11.17
C GLY A 242 -21.87 -12.18 -11.27
N ASN A 243 -21.96 -12.73 -12.50
CA ASN A 243 -22.73 -13.93 -12.80
C ASN A 243 -21.79 -15.11 -13.04
N PHE A 244 -21.97 -16.21 -12.35
CA PHE A 244 -21.15 -17.41 -12.43
C PHE A 244 -22.02 -18.66 -12.63
N GLU A 245 -21.57 -19.58 -13.49
CA GLU A 245 -22.21 -20.89 -13.67
C GLU A 245 -22.06 -21.76 -12.40
N TYR A 246 -20.91 -21.65 -11.75
CA TYR A 246 -20.56 -22.35 -10.53
C TYR A 246 -20.32 -21.37 -9.39
N GLU A 247 -20.75 -21.75 -8.22
CA GLU A 247 -20.51 -20.95 -7.02
C GLU A 247 -19.07 -21.09 -6.51
N ALA A 248 -18.50 -22.29 -6.64
CA ALA A 248 -17.13 -22.55 -6.27
C ALA A 248 -16.39 -23.38 -7.31
N SER A 249 -15.09 -23.17 -7.44
CA SER A 249 -14.15 -24.05 -8.15
C SER A 249 -13.05 -24.51 -7.22
N VAL A 250 -12.85 -25.82 -7.14
CA VAL A 250 -11.68 -26.41 -6.51
C VAL A 250 -10.53 -26.36 -7.52
N ILE A 251 -9.43 -25.69 -7.17
CA ILE A 251 -8.26 -25.55 -8.05
C ILE A 251 -7.17 -26.53 -7.59
N ILE A 252 -6.75 -27.40 -8.50
CA ILE A 252 -5.74 -28.43 -8.25
C ILE A 252 -4.60 -28.27 -9.28
N PRO A 253 -3.53 -27.54 -8.98
CA PRO A 253 -2.33 -27.60 -9.78
C PRO A 253 -1.61 -28.92 -9.51
N VAL A 254 -1.16 -29.59 -10.59
CA VAL A 254 -0.53 -30.91 -10.45
C VAL A 254 0.63 -31.12 -11.43
N ARG A 255 1.68 -31.76 -10.95
CA ARG A 255 2.77 -32.27 -11.77
C ARG A 255 3.37 -33.50 -11.10
N ASN A 256 3.34 -34.66 -11.80
CA ASN A 256 3.93 -35.92 -11.35
C ASN A 256 3.44 -36.35 -9.94
N ARG A 257 2.12 -36.62 -9.84
CA ARG A 257 1.44 -37.01 -8.61
C ARG A 257 0.53 -38.24 -8.81
N ALA A 258 0.95 -39.21 -9.63
CA ALA A 258 0.18 -40.41 -9.91
C ALA A 258 -0.27 -41.18 -8.64
N ARG A 259 0.53 -41.08 -7.56
CA ARG A 259 0.23 -41.72 -6.27
C ARG A 259 -0.93 -41.08 -5.51
N THR A 260 -1.18 -39.79 -5.72
CA THR A 260 -2.03 -39.01 -4.78
C THR A 260 -3.18 -38.28 -5.46
N ILE A 261 -3.10 -37.99 -6.75
CA ILE A 261 -4.08 -37.18 -7.46
C ILE A 261 -5.49 -37.76 -7.43
N ASP A 262 -5.65 -39.11 -7.47
CA ASP A 262 -6.94 -39.77 -7.38
C ASP A 262 -7.63 -39.48 -6.04
N ASP A 263 -6.88 -39.55 -4.95
CA ASP A 263 -7.38 -39.25 -3.61
C ASP A 263 -7.85 -37.79 -3.50
N ALA A 264 -7.07 -36.82 -4.03
CA ALA A 264 -7.42 -35.41 -4.03
C ALA A 264 -8.70 -35.14 -4.84
N ILE A 265 -8.81 -35.71 -6.05
CA ILE A 265 -10.02 -35.57 -6.89
C ILE A 265 -11.25 -36.17 -6.18
N ARG A 266 -11.13 -37.33 -5.60
CA ARG A 266 -12.24 -37.98 -4.86
C ARG A 266 -12.63 -37.17 -3.63
N SER A 267 -11.67 -36.63 -2.89
CA SER A 267 -11.91 -35.75 -1.74
C SER A 267 -12.74 -34.53 -2.12
N ALA A 268 -12.46 -33.94 -3.30
CA ALA A 268 -13.24 -32.82 -3.82
C ALA A 268 -14.61 -33.26 -4.35
N LEU A 269 -14.72 -34.40 -5.04
CA LEU A 269 -15.98 -34.89 -5.60
C LEU A 269 -17.01 -35.37 -4.53
N THR A 270 -16.55 -35.73 -3.34
CA THR A 270 -17.40 -36.14 -2.22
C THR A 270 -17.96 -34.97 -1.41
N GLN A 271 -17.67 -33.72 -1.82
CA GLN A 271 -18.20 -32.57 -1.12
C GLN A 271 -19.69 -32.40 -1.31
N GLU A 272 -20.39 -32.17 -0.21
CA GLU A 272 -21.84 -31.94 -0.15
C GLU A 272 -22.14 -30.46 -0.01
N THR A 273 -22.73 -29.84 -1.04
CA THR A 273 -23.02 -28.42 -1.10
C THR A 273 -24.44 -28.11 -1.53
N ARG A 274 -24.95 -26.97 -1.13
CA ARG A 274 -26.24 -26.41 -1.56
C ARG A 274 -26.16 -25.62 -2.87
N PHE A 275 -24.98 -25.58 -3.48
CA PHE A 275 -24.68 -24.83 -4.69
C PHE A 275 -23.89 -25.70 -5.69
N PRO A 276 -23.89 -25.36 -6.98
CA PRO A 276 -23.07 -26.07 -7.97
C PRO A 276 -21.59 -25.66 -7.80
N PHE A 277 -20.71 -26.65 -7.89
CA PHE A 277 -19.29 -26.45 -7.95
C PHE A 277 -18.63 -27.33 -9.01
N ASN A 278 -17.39 -27.01 -9.36
CA ASN A 278 -16.54 -27.79 -10.25
C ASN A 278 -15.11 -27.90 -9.73
N ILE A 279 -14.34 -28.76 -10.36
CA ILE A 279 -12.92 -28.98 -10.07
C ILE A 279 -12.13 -28.66 -11.33
N ILE A 280 -11.18 -27.74 -11.22
CA ILE A 280 -10.28 -27.38 -12.33
C ILE A 280 -8.90 -27.91 -12.00
N ILE A 281 -8.47 -28.92 -12.74
CA ILE A 281 -7.17 -29.54 -12.57
C ILE A 281 -6.25 -29.03 -13.66
N VAL A 282 -5.13 -28.44 -13.28
CA VAL A 282 -4.10 -27.99 -14.22
C VAL A 282 -2.91 -28.94 -14.16
N ASP A 283 -2.86 -29.86 -15.13
CA ASP A 283 -1.80 -30.84 -15.27
C ASP A 283 -0.62 -30.25 -16.02
N ASN A 284 0.38 -29.83 -15.26
CA ASN A 284 1.55 -29.15 -15.77
C ASN A 284 2.62 -30.11 -16.30
N HIS A 285 2.30 -30.76 -17.42
CA HIS A 285 3.20 -31.69 -18.13
C HIS A 285 3.67 -32.89 -17.30
N SER A 286 2.73 -33.60 -16.67
CA SER A 286 3.04 -34.84 -15.94
C SER A 286 3.52 -35.95 -16.88
N THR A 287 4.41 -36.82 -16.38
CA THR A 287 5.05 -37.90 -17.15
C THR A 287 5.04 -39.24 -16.40
N ASP A 288 4.37 -39.33 -15.25
CA ASP A 288 4.40 -40.46 -14.32
C ASP A 288 3.10 -41.28 -14.28
N GLY A 289 2.15 -41.01 -15.18
CA GLY A 289 0.83 -41.60 -15.18
C GLY A 289 -0.25 -40.73 -14.53
N THR A 290 0.07 -39.56 -14.06
CA THR A 290 -0.90 -38.60 -13.48
C THR A 290 -1.99 -38.22 -14.48
N THR A 291 -1.61 -37.90 -15.73
CA THR A 291 -2.52 -37.53 -16.82
C THR A 291 -3.56 -38.60 -17.09
N GLU A 292 -3.16 -39.87 -17.14
CA GLU A 292 -4.01 -41.01 -17.38
C GLU A 292 -5.03 -41.21 -16.26
N ILE A 293 -4.63 -40.97 -15.01
CA ILE A 293 -5.52 -41.04 -13.84
C ILE A 293 -6.58 -39.93 -13.92
N ILE A 294 -6.20 -38.69 -14.20
CA ILE A 294 -7.12 -37.57 -14.39
C ILE A 294 -8.06 -37.86 -15.55
N GLY A 295 -7.58 -38.49 -16.63
CA GLY A 295 -8.34 -38.88 -17.82
C GLY A 295 -9.50 -39.83 -17.50
N GLN A 296 -9.48 -40.58 -16.40
CA GLN A 296 -10.58 -41.45 -15.98
C GLN A 296 -11.85 -40.66 -15.57
N TYR A 297 -11.69 -39.36 -15.22
CA TYR A 297 -12.77 -38.46 -14.85
C TYR A 297 -13.33 -37.64 -16.04
N LYS A 298 -12.88 -37.86 -17.27
CA LYS A 298 -13.26 -37.08 -18.47
C LYS A 298 -14.78 -36.97 -18.71
N ASP A 299 -15.58 -38.02 -18.28
CA ASP A 299 -17.01 -38.02 -18.47
C ASP A 299 -17.78 -37.34 -17.31
N ASN A 300 -17.04 -36.93 -16.27
CA ASN A 300 -17.63 -36.19 -15.15
C ASN A 300 -17.65 -34.69 -15.48
N LYS A 301 -18.83 -34.13 -15.70
CA LYS A 301 -19.01 -32.72 -16.09
C LYS A 301 -18.49 -31.69 -15.05
N ALA A 302 -18.34 -32.10 -13.80
CA ALA A 302 -17.78 -31.27 -12.75
C ALA A 302 -16.25 -31.21 -12.79
N VAL A 303 -15.57 -32.09 -13.54
CA VAL A 303 -14.11 -32.12 -13.63
C VAL A 303 -13.66 -31.48 -14.93
N ILE A 304 -12.81 -30.49 -14.84
CA ILE A 304 -12.18 -29.80 -15.96
C ILE A 304 -10.68 -30.12 -15.90
N HIS A 305 -10.15 -30.79 -16.91
CA HIS A 305 -8.74 -31.12 -17.05
C HIS A 305 -8.10 -30.16 -18.04
N LEU A 306 -7.17 -29.34 -17.58
CA LEU A 306 -6.40 -28.39 -18.39
C LEU A 306 -4.95 -28.87 -18.50
N GLN A 307 -4.45 -28.92 -19.72
CA GLN A 307 -3.04 -29.14 -20.02
C GLN A 307 -2.51 -27.87 -20.69
N PRO A 308 -1.65 -27.07 -20.02
CA PRO A 308 -1.13 -25.85 -20.61
C PRO A 308 -0.22 -26.14 -21.81
N GLN A 309 -0.26 -25.27 -22.82
CA GLN A 309 0.69 -25.34 -23.92
C GLN A 309 2.06 -24.81 -23.53
N ARG A 310 2.10 -23.88 -22.55
CA ARG A 310 3.33 -23.32 -22.01
C ARG A 310 4.00 -24.32 -21.09
N THR A 311 5.34 -24.35 -21.11
CA THR A 311 6.16 -25.26 -20.28
C THR A 311 6.86 -24.55 -19.12
N ASP A 312 6.67 -23.23 -19.03
CA ASP A 312 7.27 -22.34 -18.02
C ASP A 312 6.33 -21.94 -16.89
N LEU A 313 5.19 -22.64 -16.75
CA LEU A 313 4.28 -22.38 -15.64
C LEU A 313 4.80 -22.95 -14.32
N GLY A 314 4.85 -22.10 -13.28
CA GLY A 314 4.93 -22.51 -11.89
C GLY A 314 3.55 -22.87 -11.33
N ILE A 315 3.48 -23.15 -10.03
CA ILE A 315 2.21 -23.38 -9.32
C ILE A 315 1.28 -22.18 -9.50
N GLY A 316 1.81 -20.96 -9.32
CA GLY A 316 1.03 -19.73 -9.49
C GLY A 316 0.52 -19.53 -10.92
N GLY A 317 1.31 -19.87 -11.94
CA GLY A 317 0.87 -19.84 -13.34
C GLY A 317 -0.26 -20.85 -13.63
N CYS A 318 -0.24 -22.02 -12.99
CA CYS A 318 -1.34 -22.98 -13.06
C CYS A 318 -2.61 -22.43 -12.38
N TRP A 319 -2.48 -21.75 -11.25
CA TRP A 319 -3.57 -21.05 -10.61
C TRP A 319 -4.15 -19.96 -11.50
N ASP A 320 -3.30 -19.13 -12.11
CA ASP A 320 -3.72 -18.06 -13.00
C ASP A 320 -4.49 -18.60 -14.21
N LEU A 321 -4.00 -19.69 -14.81
CA LEU A 321 -4.71 -20.38 -15.89
C LEU A 321 -6.11 -20.88 -15.45
N ALA A 322 -6.20 -21.47 -14.26
CA ALA A 322 -7.45 -22.02 -13.74
C ALA A 322 -8.48 -20.94 -13.42
N ILE A 323 -8.09 -19.86 -12.75
CA ILE A 323 -9.03 -18.79 -12.37
C ILE A 323 -9.53 -18.00 -13.57
N ASN A 324 -8.73 -17.89 -14.64
CA ASN A 324 -9.14 -17.24 -15.88
C ASN A 324 -9.97 -18.15 -16.82
N HIS A 325 -10.15 -19.42 -16.47
CA HIS A 325 -11.04 -20.32 -17.23
C HIS A 325 -12.50 -19.82 -17.16
N PRO A 326 -13.27 -19.80 -18.29
CA PRO A 326 -14.64 -19.26 -18.31
C PRO A 326 -15.59 -19.92 -17.31
N ARG A 327 -15.39 -21.19 -17.00
CA ARG A 327 -16.19 -21.97 -16.05
C ARG A 327 -15.64 -21.94 -14.62
N CYS A 328 -14.66 -21.07 -14.31
CA CYS A 328 -14.23 -20.88 -12.92
C CYS A 328 -15.32 -20.21 -12.12
N GLY A 329 -15.64 -20.77 -10.96
CA GLY A 329 -16.70 -20.32 -10.06
C GLY A 329 -16.42 -18.97 -9.38
N ARG A 330 -17.44 -18.48 -8.67
CA ARG A 330 -17.37 -17.24 -7.88
C ARG A 330 -16.25 -17.27 -6.86
N PHE A 331 -16.00 -18.42 -6.25
CA PHE A 331 -14.93 -18.63 -5.28
C PHE A 331 -13.95 -19.69 -5.79
N ALA A 332 -12.66 -19.34 -5.84
CA ALA A 332 -11.58 -20.26 -6.17
C ALA A 332 -10.99 -20.83 -4.87
N ILE A 333 -11.00 -22.14 -4.69
CA ILE A 333 -10.66 -22.82 -3.43
C ILE A 333 -9.52 -23.79 -3.67
N GLN A 334 -8.48 -23.72 -2.82
CA GLN A 334 -7.29 -24.56 -2.90
C GLN A 334 -7.58 -26.01 -2.54
N LEU A 335 -6.98 -26.90 -3.34
CA LEU A 335 -6.67 -28.26 -2.94
C LEU A 335 -5.34 -28.68 -3.60
N ASP A 336 -4.34 -29.00 -2.80
CA ASP A 336 -3.06 -29.49 -3.32
C ASP A 336 -3.21 -30.94 -3.76
N SER A 337 -2.48 -31.34 -4.79
CA SER A 337 -2.63 -32.63 -5.46
C SER A 337 -2.24 -33.84 -4.62
N ASP A 338 -1.68 -33.64 -3.43
CA ASP A 338 -1.29 -34.67 -2.47
C ASP A 338 -2.02 -34.60 -1.12
N ASP A 339 -2.98 -33.66 -0.98
CA ASP A 339 -3.74 -33.40 0.23
C ASP A 339 -5.24 -33.73 0.10
N LEU A 340 -5.99 -33.58 1.20
CA LEU A 340 -7.42 -33.90 1.27
C LEU A 340 -8.19 -32.82 2.03
N TYR A 341 -9.47 -32.66 1.71
CA TYR A 341 -10.40 -31.98 2.62
C TYR A 341 -10.70 -32.87 3.82
N SER A 342 -10.94 -32.28 4.99
CA SER A 342 -11.13 -33.01 6.26
C SER A 342 -12.44 -33.76 6.34
N ASP A 343 -13.49 -33.25 5.67
CA ASP A 343 -14.83 -33.81 5.65
C ASP A 343 -15.61 -33.40 4.39
N THR A 344 -16.87 -33.85 4.28
CA THR A 344 -17.72 -33.59 3.11
C THR A 344 -18.35 -32.21 3.08
N HIS A 345 -18.17 -31.36 4.10
CA HIS A 345 -18.79 -30.03 4.19
C HIS A 345 -17.78 -28.86 4.10
N THR A 346 -16.52 -29.15 3.83
CA THR A 346 -15.46 -28.14 3.74
C THR A 346 -15.80 -27.02 2.77
N LEU A 347 -16.24 -27.33 1.53
CA LEU A 347 -16.62 -26.31 0.55
C LEU A 347 -17.80 -25.47 1.01
N GLN A 348 -18.83 -26.11 1.60
CA GLN A 348 -20.00 -25.41 2.13
C GLN A 348 -19.59 -24.40 3.21
N THR A 349 -18.73 -24.83 4.15
CA THR A 349 -18.25 -24.00 5.26
C THR A 349 -17.46 -22.79 4.78
N ILE A 350 -16.61 -22.98 3.77
CA ILE A 350 -15.80 -21.89 3.18
C ILE A 350 -16.72 -20.86 2.50
N VAL A 351 -17.67 -21.33 1.67
CA VAL A 351 -18.58 -20.42 0.94
C VAL A 351 -19.53 -19.69 1.89
N ASP A 352 -20.06 -20.37 2.90
CA ASP A 352 -20.90 -19.74 3.94
C ASP A 352 -20.10 -18.64 4.68
N THR A 353 -18.80 -18.83 4.90
CA THR A 353 -17.92 -17.83 5.54
C THR A 353 -17.76 -16.59 4.65
N PHE A 354 -17.57 -16.75 3.34
CA PHE A 354 -17.53 -15.60 2.42
C PHE A 354 -18.80 -14.75 2.52
N TYR A 355 -19.96 -15.37 2.48
CA TYR A 355 -21.23 -14.66 2.57
C TYR A 355 -21.49 -14.05 3.94
N LYS A 356 -21.14 -14.74 5.02
CA LYS A 356 -21.31 -14.28 6.39
C LYS A 356 -20.39 -13.08 6.70
N GLU A 357 -19.13 -13.17 6.25
CA GLU A 357 -18.12 -12.19 6.63
C GLU A 357 -17.90 -11.11 5.60
N GLN A 358 -18.46 -11.22 4.38
CA GLN A 358 -18.24 -10.30 3.27
C GLN A 358 -16.74 -10.01 3.06
N CYS A 359 -15.97 -11.08 2.92
CA CYS A 359 -14.50 -11.04 2.81
C CYS A 359 -14.03 -11.40 1.39
N ALA A 360 -12.83 -10.98 1.01
CA ALA A 360 -12.26 -11.27 -0.30
C ALA A 360 -11.42 -12.56 -0.33
N MET A 361 -10.98 -13.02 0.83
CA MET A 361 -10.19 -14.24 1.02
C MET A 361 -10.65 -14.94 2.28
N VAL A 362 -10.60 -16.27 2.29
CA VAL A 362 -10.82 -17.10 3.48
C VAL A 362 -9.61 -18.01 3.68
N ILE A 363 -9.17 -18.14 4.90
CA ILE A 363 -8.08 -19.02 5.32
C ILE A 363 -8.62 -20.01 6.35
N GLY A 364 -8.40 -21.29 6.10
CA GLY A 364 -8.81 -22.38 6.99
C GLY A 364 -7.70 -22.82 7.95
N THR A 365 -8.01 -23.88 8.64
CA THR A 365 -7.15 -24.60 9.57
C THR A 365 -6.86 -25.97 9.00
N TYR A 366 -5.61 -26.43 9.15
CA TYR A 366 -5.21 -27.73 8.66
C TYR A 366 -4.58 -28.60 9.73
N ARG A 367 -4.62 -29.91 9.49
CA ARG A 367 -3.99 -30.91 10.34
C ARG A 367 -2.87 -31.60 9.58
N MET A 368 -1.71 -31.68 10.20
CA MET A 368 -0.59 -32.45 9.69
C MET A 368 -0.82 -33.93 9.88
N THR A 369 -0.72 -34.72 8.82
CA THR A 369 -0.96 -36.16 8.87
C THR A 369 0.09 -36.95 8.08
N ASP A 370 0.21 -38.24 8.41
CA ASP A 370 0.84 -39.24 7.54
C ASP A 370 -0.15 -39.71 6.45
N PHE A 371 0.27 -40.65 5.58
CA PHE A 371 -0.60 -41.24 4.56
C PHE A 371 -1.76 -42.10 5.12
N ARG A 372 -1.67 -42.50 6.38
CA ARG A 372 -2.74 -43.23 7.08
C ARG A 372 -3.71 -42.28 7.79
N LEU A 373 -3.51 -40.99 7.59
CA LEU A 373 -4.27 -39.91 8.21
C LEU A 373 -4.09 -39.84 9.74
N ASN A 374 -3.03 -40.46 10.29
CA ASN A 374 -2.66 -40.24 11.67
C ASN A 374 -2.07 -38.85 11.83
N THR A 375 -2.46 -38.15 12.89
CA THR A 375 -1.90 -36.85 13.21
C THR A 375 -0.42 -36.97 13.55
N ILE A 376 0.42 -36.14 12.94
CA ILE A 376 1.84 -36.03 13.24
C ILE A 376 2.15 -34.62 13.76
N ALA A 377 3.27 -34.44 14.47
CA ALA A 377 3.69 -33.14 14.96
C ALA A 377 3.87 -32.11 13.82
N PRO A 378 3.54 -30.84 14.06
CA PRO A 378 3.02 -30.23 15.28
C PRO A 378 1.52 -30.42 15.53
N GLY A 379 0.79 -31.14 14.69
CA GLY A 379 -0.64 -31.46 14.85
C GLY A 379 -1.52 -30.52 14.05
N VAL A 380 -2.38 -29.77 14.73
CA VAL A 380 -3.28 -28.79 14.11
C VAL A 380 -2.60 -27.43 14.04
N ILE A 381 -2.66 -26.81 12.87
CA ILE A 381 -2.17 -25.45 12.60
C ILE A 381 -3.39 -24.57 12.32
N ASP A 382 -3.78 -23.78 13.32
CA ASP A 382 -4.98 -22.95 13.31
C ASP A 382 -4.71 -21.46 13.08
N HIS A 383 -3.44 -21.06 13.07
CA HIS A 383 -3.03 -19.67 12.96
C HIS A 383 -3.78 -18.74 13.91
N SER A 384 -3.89 -19.15 15.18
CA SER A 384 -4.56 -18.37 16.23
C SER A 384 -3.85 -17.05 16.54
N GLU A 385 -2.60 -16.89 16.09
CA GLU A 385 -1.89 -15.61 16.08
C GLU A 385 -2.50 -14.56 15.15
N TRP A 386 -3.35 -14.97 14.18
CA TRP A 386 -4.07 -14.05 13.33
C TRP A 386 -5.29 -13.50 14.05
N THR A 387 -5.22 -12.28 14.56
CA THR A 387 -6.35 -11.58 15.17
C THR A 387 -7.07 -10.69 14.15
N LYS A 388 -8.33 -10.33 14.44
CA LYS A 388 -9.08 -9.40 13.58
C LYS A 388 -8.47 -8.00 13.57
N GLU A 389 -7.86 -7.63 14.69
CA GLU A 389 -7.30 -6.29 14.91
C GLU A 389 -5.95 -6.12 14.22
N ASN A 390 -5.11 -7.15 14.20
CA ASN A 390 -3.72 -7.02 13.78
C ASN A 390 -3.21 -8.12 12.83
N GLY A 391 -4.02 -9.13 12.50
CA GLY A 391 -3.59 -10.23 11.64
C GLY A 391 -3.03 -9.76 10.30
N HIS A 392 -3.63 -8.73 9.69
CA HIS A 392 -3.18 -8.11 8.46
C HIS A 392 -1.77 -7.47 8.54
N ASN A 393 -1.36 -6.97 9.72
CA ASN A 393 0.01 -6.50 9.94
C ASN A 393 0.94 -7.67 10.26
N ASN A 394 0.48 -8.62 11.08
CA ASN A 394 1.26 -9.78 11.47
C ASN A 394 1.60 -10.70 10.29
N ALA A 395 0.83 -10.66 9.20
CA ALA A 395 1.13 -11.36 7.95
C ALA A 395 2.54 -11.09 7.41
N LEU A 396 3.12 -9.91 7.66
CA LEU A 396 4.49 -9.57 7.28
C LEU A 396 5.55 -10.31 8.13
N ARG A 397 5.22 -10.72 9.35
CA ARG A 397 6.17 -11.38 10.26
C ARG A 397 6.24 -12.88 10.03
N ILE A 398 5.11 -13.51 9.70
CA ILE A 398 4.99 -14.97 9.56
C ILE A 398 5.32 -15.45 8.14
N ASN A 399 5.67 -16.72 7.99
CA ASN A 399 6.09 -17.31 6.71
C ASN A 399 4.99 -18.00 5.91
N GLY A 400 3.76 -18.04 6.40
CA GLY A 400 2.61 -18.67 5.73
C GLY A 400 1.30 -18.27 6.40
N LEU A 401 0.19 -18.43 5.70
CA LEU A 401 -1.13 -17.97 6.15
C LEU A 401 -2.13 -19.11 6.40
N GLY A 402 -1.71 -20.35 6.29
CA GLY A 402 -2.57 -21.53 6.51
C GLY A 402 -3.15 -22.11 5.23
N ALA A 403 -3.95 -23.18 5.41
CA ALA A 403 -4.65 -23.90 4.36
C ALA A 403 -6.03 -24.39 4.87
N PRO A 404 -7.02 -24.62 3.99
CA PRO A 404 -7.03 -24.23 2.59
C PRO A 404 -7.20 -22.71 2.45
N ARG A 405 -6.72 -22.16 1.36
CA ARG A 405 -6.94 -20.76 0.97
C ARG A 405 -8.03 -20.70 -0.07
N ALA A 406 -8.93 -19.75 0.09
CA ALA A 406 -10.00 -19.51 -0.86
C ALA A 406 -10.11 -18.02 -1.17
N PHE A 407 -10.48 -17.69 -2.40
CA PHE A 407 -10.47 -16.32 -2.90
C PHE A 407 -11.77 -16.00 -3.63
N PHE A 408 -12.24 -14.76 -3.51
CA PHE A 408 -13.28 -14.23 -4.37
C PHE A 408 -12.69 -14.00 -5.77
N THR A 409 -13.10 -14.80 -6.74
CA THR A 409 -12.49 -14.88 -8.08
C THR A 409 -12.36 -13.53 -8.80
N PRO A 410 -13.35 -12.60 -8.76
CA PRO A 410 -13.20 -11.31 -9.42
C PRO A 410 -11.98 -10.51 -8.93
N ILE A 411 -11.78 -10.42 -7.62
CA ILE A 411 -10.63 -9.72 -7.03
C ILE A 411 -9.34 -10.47 -7.33
N LEU A 412 -9.34 -11.81 -7.30
CA LEU A 412 -8.15 -12.60 -7.62
C LEU A 412 -7.73 -12.44 -9.08
N ARG A 413 -8.68 -12.37 -10.02
CA ARG A 413 -8.39 -12.08 -11.44
C ARG A 413 -7.81 -10.69 -11.65
N GLU A 414 -8.32 -9.69 -10.95
CA GLU A 414 -7.80 -8.32 -10.99
C GLU A 414 -6.39 -8.21 -10.41
N THR A 415 -6.12 -8.97 -9.34
CA THR A 415 -4.83 -9.03 -8.67
C THR A 415 -3.78 -9.76 -9.52
N GLY A 416 -4.18 -10.83 -10.23
CA GLY A 416 -3.28 -11.77 -10.89
C GLY A 416 -2.56 -12.68 -9.90
N VAL A 417 -2.07 -13.82 -10.38
CA VAL A 417 -1.29 -14.77 -9.56
C VAL A 417 0.15 -14.80 -10.08
N PRO A 418 1.18 -14.55 -9.24
CA PRO A 418 2.57 -14.59 -9.66
C PRO A 418 2.96 -15.97 -10.19
N ASN A 419 3.58 -16.04 -11.37
CA ASN A 419 4.01 -17.28 -12.01
C ASN A 419 5.29 -17.84 -11.36
N VAL A 420 5.19 -18.30 -10.13
CA VAL A 420 6.28 -18.94 -9.38
C VAL A 420 5.80 -20.27 -8.79
N SER A 421 6.74 -21.11 -8.36
CA SER A 421 6.43 -22.41 -7.72
C SER A 421 6.61 -22.38 -6.20
N TYR A 422 6.87 -21.22 -5.62
CA TYR A 422 6.98 -21.04 -4.17
C TYR A 422 6.69 -19.58 -3.80
N GLY A 423 5.78 -19.38 -2.83
CA GLY A 423 5.45 -18.07 -2.29
C GLY A 423 4.42 -17.27 -3.09
N GLU A 424 3.80 -17.84 -4.14
CA GLU A 424 2.65 -17.26 -4.86
C GLU A 424 1.48 -16.97 -3.93
N ASP A 425 1.22 -17.91 -3.03
CA ASP A 425 0.18 -17.84 -2.01
C ASP A 425 0.49 -16.75 -0.96
N TYR A 426 1.75 -16.66 -0.56
CA TYR A 426 2.20 -15.64 0.38
C TYR A 426 2.11 -14.23 -0.23
N ALA A 427 2.49 -14.08 -1.51
CA ALA A 427 2.32 -12.83 -2.25
C ALA A 427 0.86 -12.38 -2.28
N LEU A 428 -0.08 -13.30 -2.62
CA LEU A 428 -1.50 -13.02 -2.59
C LEU A 428 -1.99 -12.65 -1.19
N GLY A 429 -1.56 -13.40 -0.17
CA GLY A 429 -1.91 -13.13 1.22
C GLY A 429 -1.50 -11.73 1.67
N LEU A 430 -0.31 -11.25 1.31
CA LEU A 430 0.14 -9.89 1.60
C LEU A 430 -0.73 -8.84 0.91
N ILE A 431 -1.01 -9.02 -0.40
CA ILE A 431 -1.84 -8.08 -1.17
C ILE A 431 -3.25 -8.00 -0.58
N PHE A 432 -3.89 -9.16 -0.34
CA PHE A 432 -5.24 -9.20 0.22
C PHE A 432 -5.29 -8.62 1.64
N SER A 433 -4.30 -8.93 2.49
CA SER A 433 -4.23 -8.42 3.86
C SER A 433 -4.08 -6.90 3.95
N ARG A 434 -3.59 -6.24 2.90
CA ARG A 434 -3.43 -4.79 2.88
C ARG A 434 -4.75 -4.03 2.76
N GLN A 435 -5.69 -4.53 1.97
CA GLN A 435 -6.88 -3.79 1.56
C GLN A 435 -8.20 -4.48 1.87
N TYR A 436 -8.21 -5.81 1.93
CA TYR A 436 -9.42 -6.59 2.04
C TYR A 436 -9.53 -7.33 3.36
N LYS A 437 -10.76 -7.59 3.77
CA LYS A 437 -11.03 -8.46 4.90
C LYS A 437 -10.70 -9.90 4.53
N ILE A 438 -10.00 -10.59 5.43
CA ILE A 438 -9.71 -12.02 5.36
C ILE A 438 -10.52 -12.75 6.42
N GLY A 439 -11.38 -13.64 5.99
CA GLY A 439 -12.17 -14.53 6.87
C GLY A 439 -11.31 -15.68 7.42
N ARG A 440 -11.59 -16.10 8.63
CA ARG A 440 -10.87 -17.19 9.31
C ARG A 440 -11.80 -18.30 9.73
N ILE A 441 -11.39 -19.57 9.50
CA ILE A 441 -12.08 -20.76 9.95
C ILE A 441 -11.11 -21.57 10.81
N TYR A 442 -11.43 -21.74 12.10
CA TYR A 442 -10.60 -22.43 13.07
C TYR A 442 -10.89 -23.93 13.19
N ASP A 443 -12.00 -24.40 12.61
CA ASP A 443 -12.25 -25.82 12.45
C ASP A 443 -11.30 -26.41 11.39
N VAL A 444 -10.86 -27.65 11.61
CA VAL A 444 -9.96 -28.32 10.66
C VAL A 444 -10.70 -28.62 9.37
N LEU A 445 -10.30 -27.99 8.28
CA LEU A 445 -10.87 -28.14 6.95
C LEU A 445 -9.99 -28.93 5.98
N TYR A 446 -8.74 -29.19 6.36
CA TYR A 446 -7.72 -29.67 5.44
C TYR A 446 -6.77 -30.65 6.13
N LEU A 447 -6.40 -31.73 5.44
CA LEU A 447 -5.47 -32.74 5.90
C LEU A 447 -4.21 -32.63 5.03
N CYS A 448 -3.17 -32.02 5.60
CA CYS A 448 -1.87 -31.87 4.94
C CYS A 448 -1.06 -33.16 5.14
N ARG A 449 -0.91 -33.96 4.09
CA ARG A 449 -0.21 -35.23 4.12
C ARG A 449 1.29 -35.06 3.93
N ARG A 450 2.08 -35.52 4.90
CA ARG A 450 3.54 -35.43 4.85
C ARG A 450 4.19 -36.72 4.37
N TRP A 451 5.07 -36.60 3.36
CA TRP A 451 5.83 -37.68 2.78
C TRP A 451 7.08 -37.15 2.03
N GLU A 452 7.93 -38.09 1.59
CA GLU A 452 9.19 -37.74 0.87
C GLU A 452 8.98 -37.01 -0.47
N GLY A 453 7.79 -37.06 -1.03
CA GLY A 453 7.45 -36.37 -2.30
C GLY A 453 6.90 -34.96 -2.14
N ASN A 454 6.73 -34.43 -0.93
CA ASN A 454 6.35 -33.04 -0.75
C ASN A 454 7.44 -32.10 -1.27
N SER A 455 7.06 -31.01 -1.92
CA SER A 455 8.00 -30.06 -2.53
C SER A 455 8.94 -29.36 -1.51
N ASP A 456 8.60 -29.38 -0.23
CA ASP A 456 9.36 -28.81 0.88
C ASP A 456 10.05 -29.85 1.78
N ALA A 457 9.97 -31.16 1.44
CA ALA A 457 10.42 -32.22 2.34
C ALA A 457 11.95 -32.32 2.50
N ALA A 458 12.74 -31.90 1.53
CA ALA A 458 14.19 -32.06 1.52
C ALA A 458 14.90 -30.90 0.79
N LEU A 459 14.62 -29.67 1.16
CA LEU A 459 15.28 -28.51 0.58
C LEU A 459 16.74 -28.43 1.06
N SER A 460 17.67 -28.15 0.17
CA SER A 460 19.01 -27.74 0.55
C SER A 460 18.99 -26.38 1.26
N ILE A 461 20.07 -26.02 1.96
CA ILE A 461 20.19 -24.71 2.60
C ILE A 461 20.10 -23.58 1.57
N GLU A 462 20.71 -23.78 0.39
CA GLU A 462 20.67 -22.80 -0.70
C GLU A 462 19.25 -22.60 -1.24
N GLN A 463 18.47 -23.68 -1.40
CA GLN A 463 17.07 -23.59 -1.81
C GLN A 463 16.21 -22.91 -0.75
N THR A 464 16.43 -23.25 0.53
CA THR A 464 15.73 -22.61 1.65
C THR A 464 16.04 -21.11 1.69
N ASN A 465 17.32 -20.75 1.50
CA ASN A 465 17.75 -19.37 1.47
C ASN A 465 17.16 -18.61 0.28
N ALA A 466 17.17 -19.21 -0.91
CA ALA A 466 16.55 -18.60 -2.10
C ALA A 466 15.04 -18.35 -1.90
N ASN A 467 14.33 -19.32 -1.34
CA ASN A 467 12.91 -19.20 -1.02
C ASN A 467 12.63 -18.10 0.02
N ASN A 468 13.43 -18.03 1.06
CA ASN A 468 13.32 -17.01 2.10
C ASN A 468 13.67 -15.62 1.55
N HIS A 469 14.73 -15.52 0.75
CA HIS A 469 15.12 -14.28 0.07
C HIS A 469 13.99 -13.74 -0.82
N TYR A 470 13.35 -14.61 -1.59
CA TYR A 470 12.19 -14.24 -2.40
C TYR A 470 11.03 -13.72 -1.54
N LYS A 471 10.63 -14.42 -0.47
CA LYS A 471 9.57 -13.94 0.43
C LYS A 471 9.95 -12.62 1.12
N ASP A 472 11.22 -12.44 1.49
CA ASP A 472 11.70 -11.19 2.07
C ASP A 472 11.65 -10.04 1.05
N SER A 473 11.85 -10.31 -0.26
CA SER A 473 11.68 -9.31 -1.32
C SER A 473 10.20 -8.90 -1.48
N LEU A 474 9.26 -9.85 -1.36
CA LEU A 474 7.83 -9.55 -1.33
C LEU A 474 7.47 -8.64 -0.15
N ARG A 475 8.00 -8.93 1.05
CA ARG A 475 7.82 -8.08 2.23
C ARG A 475 8.42 -6.70 2.06
N THR A 476 9.60 -6.60 1.43
CA THR A 476 10.27 -5.33 1.13
C THR A 476 9.37 -4.45 0.28
N ARG A 477 8.83 -5.01 -0.81
CA ARG A 477 7.87 -4.30 -1.67
C ARG A 477 6.61 -3.90 -0.91
N GLU A 478 6.03 -4.83 -0.15
CA GLU A 478 4.80 -4.60 0.62
C GLU A 478 4.99 -3.50 1.68
N LEU A 479 6.08 -3.50 2.42
CA LEU A 479 6.41 -2.43 3.39
C LEU A 479 6.49 -1.06 2.71
N GLY A 480 7.11 -0.98 1.53
CA GLY A 480 7.16 0.26 0.75
C GLY A 480 5.76 0.76 0.35
N ILE A 481 4.88 -0.16 -0.08
CA ILE A 481 3.48 0.16 -0.43
C ILE A 481 2.72 0.61 0.82
N ARG A 482 2.84 -0.09 1.96
CA ARG A 482 2.15 0.26 3.21
C ARG A 482 2.57 1.61 3.75
N LYS A 483 3.85 1.97 3.67
CA LYS A 483 4.33 3.32 4.05
C LYS A 483 3.61 4.41 3.25
N LYS A 484 3.54 4.25 1.92
CA LYS A 484 2.83 5.19 1.03
C LYS A 484 1.34 5.25 1.37
N TYR A 485 0.70 4.10 1.52
CA TYR A 485 -0.74 4.00 1.83
C TYR A 485 -1.09 4.66 3.18
N THR A 486 -0.27 4.43 4.20
CA THR A 486 -0.46 5.05 5.53
C THR A 486 -0.28 6.57 5.46
N GLU A 487 0.68 7.04 4.68
CA GLU A 487 0.89 8.47 4.46
C GLU A 487 -0.30 9.11 3.72
N GLU A 488 -0.81 8.46 2.68
CA GLU A 488 -2.02 8.89 1.97
C GLU A 488 -3.23 8.97 2.89
N LEU A 489 -3.46 7.94 3.71
CA LEU A 489 -4.55 7.94 4.70
C LEU A 489 -4.40 9.06 5.74
N LYS A 490 -3.18 9.32 6.20
CA LYS A 490 -2.89 10.42 7.12
C LYS A 490 -3.23 11.77 6.49
N ASN A 491 -2.87 11.96 5.23
CA ASN A 491 -3.15 13.16 4.46
C ASN A 491 -4.66 13.33 4.21
N ARG A 492 -5.38 12.28 3.81
CA ARG A 492 -6.85 12.28 3.67
C ARG A 492 -7.56 12.70 4.96
N ASN A 493 -7.09 12.20 6.09
CA ASN A 493 -7.67 12.52 7.40
C ASN A 493 -7.27 13.91 7.91
N GLU A 494 -6.20 14.52 7.40
CA GLU A 494 -5.76 15.86 7.79
C GLU A 494 -6.81 16.92 7.43
N ILE A 495 -7.25 16.96 6.17
CA ILE A 495 -8.29 17.92 5.73
C ILE A 495 -9.62 17.66 6.45
N LYS A 496 -10.05 16.41 6.56
CA LYS A 496 -11.30 16.10 7.27
C LYS A 496 -11.29 16.57 8.72
N ARG A 497 -10.19 16.34 9.45
CA ARG A 497 -10.02 16.83 10.84
C ARG A 497 -9.98 18.35 10.89
N PHE A 498 -9.31 18.99 9.93
CA PHE A 498 -9.26 20.44 9.84
C PHE A 498 -10.66 21.03 9.63
N ILE A 499 -11.43 20.53 8.63
CA ILE A 499 -12.81 20.97 8.40
C ILE A 499 -13.66 20.79 9.66
N HIS A 500 -13.63 19.60 10.27
CA HIS A 500 -14.40 19.33 11.49
C HIS A 500 -14.05 20.30 12.62
N SER A 501 -12.76 20.59 12.84
CA SER A 501 -12.32 21.53 13.86
C SER A 501 -12.77 22.95 13.58
N GLN A 502 -12.79 23.36 12.29
CA GLN A 502 -13.25 24.67 11.89
C GLN A 502 -14.77 24.84 12.06
N LEU A 503 -15.55 23.84 11.66
CA LEU A 503 -17.00 23.86 11.85
C LEU A 503 -17.36 23.88 13.34
N ALA A 504 -16.59 23.23 14.20
CA ALA A 504 -16.82 23.27 15.65
C ALA A 504 -16.56 24.64 16.29
N CYS A 505 -15.66 25.46 15.73
CA CYS A 505 -15.28 26.75 16.33
C CYS A 505 -15.75 27.99 15.55
N TRP A 506 -16.31 27.85 14.35
CA TRP A 506 -16.74 28.96 13.48
C TRP A 506 -18.23 28.87 13.15
N PRO A 507 -19.11 29.59 13.91
CA PRO A 507 -20.57 29.47 13.80
C PRO A 507 -21.13 29.73 12.38
N LEU A 508 -20.58 30.72 11.65
CA LEU A 508 -21.02 31.01 10.29
C LEU A 508 -20.78 29.82 9.34
N ALA A 509 -19.57 29.26 9.39
CA ALA A 509 -19.23 28.11 8.55
C ALA A 509 -20.08 26.90 8.94
N HIS A 510 -20.24 26.63 10.24
CA HIS A 510 -21.09 25.56 10.75
C HIS A 510 -22.51 25.65 10.21
N HIS A 511 -23.17 26.82 10.42
CA HIS A 511 -24.55 27.04 9.97
C HIS A 511 -24.72 26.80 8.45
N ASN A 512 -23.80 27.33 7.63
CA ASN A 512 -23.90 27.20 6.19
C ASN A 512 -23.59 25.79 5.68
N HIS A 513 -22.70 25.06 6.37
CA HIS A 513 -22.45 23.65 6.07
C HIS A 513 -23.62 22.74 6.49
N GLU A 514 -24.28 23.01 7.62
CA GLU A 514 -25.51 22.32 7.98
C GLU A 514 -26.66 22.61 6.98
N ALA A 515 -26.82 23.88 6.57
CA ALA A 515 -27.80 24.25 5.57
C ALA A 515 -27.58 23.52 4.23
N LEU A 516 -26.32 23.28 3.85
CA LEU A 516 -25.99 22.53 2.64
C LEU A 516 -26.56 21.09 2.65
N GLN A 517 -26.68 20.44 3.81
CA GLN A 517 -27.23 19.07 3.90
C GLN A 517 -28.74 18.99 3.56
N THR A 518 -29.45 20.13 3.63
CA THR A 518 -30.88 20.23 3.35
C THR A 518 -31.20 20.88 2.01
N VAL A 519 -30.18 21.17 1.21
CA VAL A 519 -30.32 21.78 -0.11
C VAL A 519 -31.05 20.84 -1.06
N GLN A 520 -32.09 21.36 -1.74
CA GLN A 520 -32.79 20.60 -2.78
C GLN A 520 -31.88 20.43 -3.98
N THR A 521 -31.83 19.23 -4.53
CA THR A 521 -31.07 18.91 -5.72
C THR A 521 -31.93 18.16 -6.74
N LYS A 522 -31.61 18.32 -8.04
CA LYS A 522 -32.13 17.49 -9.11
C LYS A 522 -31.05 17.22 -10.14
N GLU A 523 -31.10 16.05 -10.75
CA GLU A 523 -30.20 15.65 -11.82
C GLU A 523 -30.84 15.92 -13.18
N LEU A 524 -30.04 16.42 -14.11
CA LEU A 524 -30.40 16.66 -15.51
C LEU A 524 -29.40 15.91 -16.37
N SER A 525 -29.85 15.36 -17.52
CA SER A 525 -28.98 14.69 -18.48
C SER A 525 -28.87 15.52 -19.77
N ILE A 526 -27.68 16.08 -20.02
CA ILE A 526 -27.43 16.91 -21.18
C ILE A 526 -26.37 16.25 -22.06
N ASN A 527 -26.72 15.81 -23.24
CA ASN A 527 -25.87 15.09 -24.19
C ASN A 527 -25.25 13.81 -23.58
N GLY A 528 -25.91 13.20 -22.61
CA GLY A 528 -25.42 12.01 -21.91
C GLY A 528 -24.51 12.33 -20.70
N TYR A 529 -24.26 13.59 -20.37
CA TYR A 529 -23.55 14.04 -19.19
C TYR A 529 -24.52 14.46 -18.09
N THR A 530 -24.21 14.07 -16.84
CA THR A 530 -25.00 14.45 -15.67
C THR A 530 -24.68 15.87 -15.23
N PHE A 531 -25.71 16.65 -15.01
CA PHE A 531 -25.65 17.95 -14.35
C PHE A 531 -26.51 17.93 -13.10
N VAL A 532 -25.93 18.31 -11.96
CA VAL A 532 -26.62 18.40 -10.67
C VAL A 532 -27.01 19.87 -10.44
N VAL A 533 -28.29 20.15 -10.41
CA VAL A 533 -28.81 21.49 -10.06
C VAL A 533 -29.12 21.50 -8.56
N GLN A 534 -28.69 22.53 -7.84
CA GLN A 534 -28.99 22.74 -6.44
C GLN A 534 -29.64 24.10 -6.17
N CYS A 535 -30.57 24.15 -5.20
CA CYS A 535 -31.17 25.39 -4.69
C CYS A 535 -30.46 25.80 -3.41
N ASN A 536 -29.43 26.65 -3.47
CA ASN A 536 -28.57 27.02 -2.33
C ASN A 536 -28.68 28.53 -2.06
N ALA A 537 -29.64 28.94 -1.22
CA ALA A 537 -29.91 30.35 -0.90
C ALA A 537 -28.70 31.02 -0.20
N GLN A 538 -27.85 30.28 0.52
CA GLN A 538 -26.67 30.84 1.20
C GLN A 538 -25.62 31.37 0.19
N ARG A 539 -25.65 30.89 -1.04
CA ARG A 539 -24.78 31.34 -2.12
C ARG A 539 -25.18 32.70 -2.74
N ALA A 540 -26.32 33.24 -2.37
CA ALA A 540 -26.76 34.55 -2.86
C ALA A 540 -25.70 35.64 -2.63
N VAL A 541 -24.98 35.61 -1.49
CA VAL A 541 -23.89 36.55 -1.18
C VAL A 541 -22.78 36.51 -2.25
N SER A 542 -22.39 35.33 -2.71
CA SER A 542 -21.35 35.20 -3.74
C SER A 542 -21.86 35.42 -5.15
N THR A 543 -23.07 34.93 -5.49
CA THR A 543 -23.69 35.07 -6.82
C THR A 543 -24.02 36.52 -7.18
N THR A 544 -24.38 37.33 -6.18
CA THR A 544 -24.71 38.76 -6.36
C THR A 544 -23.57 39.70 -5.99
N ALA A 545 -22.35 39.17 -5.74
CA ALA A 545 -21.19 39.98 -5.41
C ALA A 545 -20.93 41.03 -6.51
N LYS A 546 -20.69 42.28 -6.07
CA LYS A 546 -20.25 43.35 -6.94
C LYS A 546 -18.73 43.22 -7.15
N VAL A 547 -18.35 43.02 -8.39
CA VAL A 547 -16.96 42.80 -8.81
C VAL A 547 -16.45 43.93 -9.71
N ASP A 548 -17.13 45.08 -9.73
CA ASP A 548 -16.67 46.30 -10.39
C ASP A 548 -15.51 46.92 -9.57
N LYS A 549 -14.65 47.65 -10.27
CA LYS A 549 -13.42 48.18 -9.74
C LYS A 549 -13.60 49.10 -8.50
N ASP A 550 -14.66 49.91 -8.53
CA ASP A 550 -14.95 50.86 -7.44
C ASP A 550 -15.43 50.10 -6.18
N SER A 551 -16.28 49.07 -6.34
CA SER A 551 -16.77 48.24 -5.26
C SER A 551 -15.65 47.40 -4.63
N ILE A 552 -14.69 46.90 -5.40
CA ILE A 552 -13.53 46.15 -4.94
C ILE A 552 -12.60 47.06 -4.10
N GLN A 553 -12.29 48.25 -4.56
CA GLN A 553 -11.43 49.23 -3.87
C GLN A 553 -12.07 49.74 -2.56
N ALA A 554 -13.39 49.75 -2.46
CA ALA A 554 -14.12 50.24 -1.30
C ALA A 554 -14.22 49.24 -0.15
N ARG A 555 -13.81 47.95 -0.33
CA ARG A 555 -13.92 46.89 0.70
C ARG A 555 -12.56 46.34 1.10
N PRO A 556 -12.35 45.97 2.39
CA PRO A 556 -11.21 45.17 2.75
C PRO A 556 -11.29 43.78 2.11
N CYS A 557 -10.16 43.27 1.61
CA CYS A 557 -10.11 41.94 1.00
C CYS A 557 -10.33 40.86 2.08
N PHE A 558 -11.38 40.09 1.95
CA PHE A 558 -11.74 39.04 2.92
C PHE A 558 -10.86 37.79 2.86
N LEU A 559 -9.98 37.69 1.86
CA LEU A 559 -9.00 36.60 1.78
C LEU A 559 -7.68 36.96 2.47
N CYS A 560 -7.39 38.25 2.72
CA CYS A 560 -6.22 38.65 3.47
C CYS A 560 -6.36 38.27 4.95
N LYS A 561 -5.28 37.72 5.53
CA LYS A 561 -5.28 37.18 6.91
C LYS A 561 -5.72 38.18 7.98
N GLU A 562 -5.32 39.43 7.82
CA GLU A 562 -5.65 40.55 8.72
C GLU A 562 -7.12 40.91 8.73
N ASN A 563 -7.87 40.56 7.69
CA ASN A 563 -9.30 40.86 7.55
C ASN A 563 -10.20 39.65 7.84
N GLN A 564 -9.59 38.48 8.09
CA GLN A 564 -10.34 37.27 8.37
C GLN A 564 -10.90 37.26 9.81
N PRO A 565 -12.08 36.64 10.04
CA PRO A 565 -12.61 36.42 11.39
C PRO A 565 -11.60 35.64 12.26
N LYS A 566 -11.56 35.93 13.56
CA LYS A 566 -10.66 35.22 14.49
C LYS A 566 -10.90 33.70 14.57
N GLU A 567 -12.10 33.27 14.28
CA GLU A 567 -12.55 31.88 14.23
C GLU A 567 -12.03 31.14 13.01
N GLN A 568 -11.80 31.86 11.90
CA GLN A 568 -11.28 31.27 10.67
C GLN A 568 -9.80 30.95 10.83
N LYS A 569 -9.46 29.67 10.89
CA LYS A 569 -8.09 29.16 10.88
C LYS A 569 -7.71 28.71 9.48
N ALA A 570 -6.43 28.68 9.23
CA ALA A 570 -5.87 28.12 8.00
C ALA A 570 -4.99 26.90 8.34
N LEU A 571 -4.99 25.92 7.44
CA LEU A 571 -3.95 24.91 7.39
C LEU A 571 -2.81 25.49 6.56
N GLU A 572 -1.71 25.79 7.23
CA GLU A 572 -0.53 26.37 6.58
C GLU A 572 0.16 25.32 5.71
N THR A 573 0.49 25.68 4.50
CA THR A 573 1.27 24.84 3.58
C THR A 573 2.73 25.33 3.51
N ILE A 574 3.61 24.49 3.02
CA ILE A 574 5.02 24.85 2.76
C ILE A 574 5.11 25.88 1.62
N THR A 575 4.07 25.96 0.81
CA THR A 575 3.97 26.82 -0.37
C THR A 575 3.50 28.23 -0.03
N ALA A 576 3.35 29.06 -1.05
CA ALA A 576 2.82 30.42 -0.95
C ALA A 576 1.33 30.49 -0.59
N ASN A 577 0.64 29.38 -0.43
CA ASN A 577 -0.81 29.30 -0.24
C ASN A 577 -1.22 28.90 1.18
N ARG A 578 -2.45 29.23 1.57
CA ARG A 578 -3.12 28.82 2.81
C ARG A 578 -4.43 28.12 2.47
N ILE A 579 -4.71 26.99 3.14
CA ILE A 579 -5.97 26.27 2.98
C ILE A 579 -6.95 26.70 4.07
N CYS A 580 -8.09 27.22 3.68
CA CYS A 580 -9.18 27.63 4.57
C CYS A 580 -10.45 26.84 4.23
N VAL A 581 -11.35 26.68 5.21
CA VAL A 581 -12.71 26.20 4.96
C VAL A 581 -13.51 27.32 4.29
N ASN A 582 -14.22 27.00 3.20
CA ASN A 582 -15.10 27.97 2.55
C ASN A 582 -16.37 28.16 3.40
N PRO A 583 -16.68 29.41 3.88
CA PRO A 583 -17.83 29.62 4.75
C PRO A 583 -19.18 29.58 4.01
N TYR A 584 -19.18 29.59 2.68
CA TYR A 584 -20.36 29.49 1.82
C TYR A 584 -20.21 28.30 0.85
N PRO A 585 -20.30 27.06 1.32
CA PRO A 585 -19.97 25.88 0.51
C PRO A 585 -20.98 25.68 -0.64
N ILE A 586 -20.47 25.19 -1.77
CA ILE A 586 -21.28 24.65 -2.89
C ILE A 586 -21.44 23.13 -2.70
N LEU A 587 -20.38 22.49 -2.30
CA LEU A 587 -20.28 21.04 -2.10
C LEU A 587 -19.73 20.75 -0.70
N PRO A 588 -19.92 19.55 -0.14
CA PRO A 588 -19.25 19.13 1.08
C PRO A 588 -17.74 19.30 0.95
N ASP A 589 -17.07 19.52 2.08
CA ASP A 589 -15.60 19.66 2.16
C ASP A 589 -15.04 20.77 1.26
N HIS A 590 -15.82 21.86 1.03
CA HIS A 590 -15.42 22.98 0.18
C HIS A 590 -14.33 23.82 0.83
N LEU A 591 -13.18 23.91 0.16
CA LEU A 591 -11.98 24.64 0.61
C LEU A 591 -11.74 25.90 -0.24
N THR A 592 -11.07 26.88 0.35
CA THR A 592 -10.47 28.03 -0.34
C THR A 592 -8.97 28.01 -0.14
N ILE A 593 -8.20 27.98 -1.21
CA ILE A 593 -6.74 27.97 -1.21
C ILE A 593 -6.29 29.37 -1.66
N ALA A 594 -6.04 30.25 -0.69
CA ALA A 594 -5.69 31.63 -0.92
C ALA A 594 -4.19 31.84 -0.87
N HIS A 595 -3.64 32.64 -1.78
CA HIS A 595 -2.25 33.07 -1.70
C HIS A 595 -2.01 33.85 -0.41
N LYS A 596 -0.80 33.76 0.16
CA LYS A 596 -0.45 34.45 1.43
C LYS A 596 -0.39 35.97 1.27
N ASP A 597 0.08 36.42 0.11
CA ASP A 597 0.14 37.82 -0.25
C ASP A 597 -1.06 38.25 -1.05
N HIS A 598 -1.44 39.53 -0.95
CA HIS A 598 -2.52 40.11 -1.73
C HIS A 598 -2.04 40.43 -3.15
N ILE A 599 -2.22 39.48 -4.05
CA ILE A 599 -1.84 39.57 -5.47
C ILE A 599 -3.07 39.32 -6.35
N PRO A 600 -3.13 39.89 -7.56
CA PRO A 600 -4.31 39.80 -8.44
C PRO A 600 -4.66 38.33 -8.79
N GLN A 601 -5.95 38.10 -9.08
CA GLN A 601 -6.48 36.81 -9.53
C GLN A 601 -6.07 36.57 -10.99
N LEU A 602 -4.81 36.23 -11.20
CA LEU A 602 -4.21 36.00 -12.52
C LEU A 602 -3.42 34.70 -12.50
N MET A 603 -3.59 33.89 -13.56
CA MET A 603 -2.83 32.68 -13.78
C MET A 603 -1.65 32.96 -14.73
N ASP A 604 -0.71 33.76 -14.24
CA ASP A 604 0.52 34.13 -14.93
C ASP A 604 1.70 33.30 -14.42
N GLU A 605 2.58 32.87 -15.33
CA GLU A 605 3.72 31.99 -14.98
C GLU A 605 4.71 32.61 -13.96
N ASN A 606 4.74 33.93 -13.81
CA ASN A 606 5.58 34.62 -12.83
C ASN A 606 4.91 34.78 -11.45
N ILE A 607 3.60 34.56 -11.36
CA ILE A 607 2.77 34.81 -10.18
C ILE A 607 2.21 33.51 -9.60
N PHE A 608 1.79 32.61 -10.48
CA PHE A 608 1.12 31.36 -10.13
C PHE A 608 2.07 30.18 -10.25
N SER A 609 2.32 29.49 -9.14
CA SER A 609 3.10 28.24 -9.15
C SER A 609 2.17 27.03 -9.36
N TYR A 610 2.31 26.41 -10.52
CA TYR A 610 1.59 25.15 -10.80
C TYR A 610 2.09 23.99 -9.95
N ASP A 611 3.35 24.05 -9.49
CA ASP A 611 3.93 23.09 -8.55
C ASP A 611 3.16 23.04 -7.22
N ASP A 612 2.66 24.19 -6.74
CA ASP A 612 1.83 24.25 -5.54
C ASP A 612 0.52 23.51 -5.71
N VAL A 613 -0.08 23.61 -6.89
CA VAL A 613 -1.33 22.92 -7.26
C VAL A 613 -1.10 21.43 -7.34
N ARG A 614 0.00 21.00 -7.97
CA ARG A 614 0.39 19.58 -8.03
C ARG A 614 0.64 19.01 -6.66
N ALA A 615 1.42 19.70 -5.84
CA ALA A 615 1.71 19.29 -4.47
C ALA A 615 0.42 19.08 -3.67
N PHE A 616 -0.58 19.96 -3.85
CA PHE A 616 -1.89 19.82 -3.22
C PHE A 616 -2.61 18.54 -3.68
N VAL A 617 -2.83 18.35 -4.98
CA VAL A 617 -3.58 17.18 -5.49
C VAL A 617 -2.82 15.86 -5.34
N GLN A 618 -1.50 15.92 -5.23
CA GLN A 618 -0.66 14.77 -4.87
C GLN A 618 -0.80 14.40 -3.40
N LYS A 619 -0.79 15.39 -2.52
CA LYS A 619 -0.95 15.19 -1.06
C LYS A 619 -2.39 14.80 -0.71
N TYR A 620 -3.38 15.36 -1.41
CA TYR A 620 -4.81 15.16 -1.18
C TYR A 620 -5.51 14.62 -2.44
N PRO A 621 -5.26 13.36 -2.84
CA PRO A 621 -5.70 12.82 -4.12
C PRO A 621 -7.21 12.65 -4.26
N ASP A 622 -7.98 12.78 -3.18
CA ASP A 622 -9.44 12.75 -3.20
C ASP A 622 -10.07 14.09 -3.62
N TYR A 623 -9.26 15.16 -3.73
CA TYR A 623 -9.71 16.50 -4.05
C TYR A 623 -9.40 16.87 -5.50
N ALA A 624 -10.28 17.69 -6.05
CA ALA A 624 -10.04 18.47 -7.25
C ALA A 624 -9.94 19.94 -6.88
N LEU A 625 -9.03 20.66 -7.53
CA LEU A 625 -8.92 22.12 -7.45
C LEU A 625 -9.59 22.77 -8.64
N PHE A 626 -10.18 23.93 -8.41
CA PHE A 626 -10.71 24.73 -9.50
C PHE A 626 -10.36 26.23 -9.35
N TYR A 627 -10.28 26.87 -10.49
CA TYR A 627 -9.96 28.28 -10.63
C TYR A 627 -11.08 29.01 -11.35
N ASN A 628 -11.50 30.13 -10.79
CA ASN A 628 -12.38 31.10 -11.45
C ASN A 628 -11.55 32.29 -11.86
N GLY A 629 -11.44 32.57 -13.17
CA GLY A 629 -10.79 33.77 -13.65
C GLY A 629 -11.48 35.04 -13.11
N ALA A 630 -10.74 36.12 -13.04
CA ALA A 630 -11.22 37.40 -12.46
C ALA A 630 -12.59 37.85 -13.02
N HIS A 631 -12.81 37.61 -14.31
CA HIS A 631 -14.09 37.94 -15.02
C HIS A 631 -14.93 36.68 -15.34
N CYS A 632 -14.71 35.58 -14.62
CA CYS A 632 -15.35 34.28 -14.85
C CYS A 632 -15.86 33.62 -13.56
N GLY A 633 -16.44 34.42 -12.64
CA GLY A 633 -17.08 33.91 -11.43
C GLY A 633 -16.22 34.03 -10.16
N ALA A 634 -15.04 34.63 -10.20
CA ALA A 634 -14.28 34.95 -8.99
C ALA A 634 -15.01 36.00 -8.15
N SER A 635 -15.24 35.74 -6.87
CA SER A 635 -15.84 36.70 -5.91
C SER A 635 -14.79 37.64 -5.28
N ALA A 636 -13.51 37.33 -5.42
CA ALA A 636 -12.36 38.16 -5.04
C ALA A 636 -11.38 38.26 -6.21
N PRO A 637 -11.68 39.06 -7.28
CA PRO A 637 -10.79 39.14 -8.42
C PRO A 637 -9.48 39.90 -8.15
N ASP A 638 -9.38 40.50 -6.98
CA ASP A 638 -8.21 41.23 -6.45
C ASP A 638 -7.25 40.37 -5.64
N HIS A 639 -7.57 39.08 -5.39
CA HIS A 639 -6.73 38.21 -4.58
C HIS A 639 -6.66 36.78 -5.14
N LEU A 640 -5.47 36.34 -5.50
CA LEU A 640 -5.24 35.02 -6.09
C LEU A 640 -5.68 33.91 -5.14
N HIS A 641 -6.58 33.09 -5.62
CA HIS A 641 -7.07 31.92 -4.90
C HIS A 641 -7.59 30.83 -5.83
N LEU A 642 -7.45 29.60 -5.40
CA LEU A 642 -8.16 28.45 -5.94
C LEU A 642 -9.19 27.98 -4.92
N GLN A 643 -10.01 27.04 -5.34
CA GLN A 643 -10.94 26.37 -4.45
C GLN A 643 -10.78 24.87 -4.61
N GLY A 644 -11.12 24.10 -3.57
CA GLY A 644 -10.99 22.65 -3.57
C GLY A 644 -12.28 21.97 -3.13
N VAL A 645 -12.63 20.87 -3.79
CA VAL A 645 -13.79 20.01 -3.48
C VAL A 645 -13.43 18.55 -3.69
N ARG A 646 -14.22 17.62 -3.15
CA ARG A 646 -13.98 16.21 -3.43
C ARG A 646 -14.27 15.89 -4.90
N LYS A 647 -13.40 15.08 -5.52
CA LYS A 647 -13.54 14.62 -6.92
C LYS A 647 -14.88 13.93 -7.18
N THR A 648 -15.33 13.12 -6.22
CA THR A 648 -16.56 12.35 -6.30
C THR A 648 -17.81 13.20 -6.46
N ASP A 649 -17.74 14.46 -6.07
CA ASP A 649 -18.87 15.37 -6.03
C ASP A 649 -18.95 16.25 -7.32
N VAL A 650 -18.02 16.06 -8.26
CA VAL A 650 -17.94 16.84 -9.52
C VAL A 650 -18.30 15.97 -10.73
N PRO A 651 -19.45 16.19 -11.38
CA PRO A 651 -20.01 15.27 -12.38
C PRO A 651 -19.16 15.05 -13.64
N ILE A 652 -18.35 16.00 -14.08
CA ILE A 652 -17.52 15.86 -15.28
C ILE A 652 -16.34 14.88 -15.06
N ILE A 653 -15.83 14.74 -13.85
CA ILE A 653 -14.61 13.99 -13.55
C ILE A 653 -14.68 12.53 -14.03
N PRO A 654 -15.70 11.72 -13.69
CA PRO A 654 -15.79 10.32 -14.14
C PRO A 654 -15.91 10.19 -15.66
N ASN A 655 -16.27 11.25 -16.37
CA ASN A 655 -16.50 11.24 -17.82
C ASN A 655 -15.30 11.72 -18.64
N VAL A 656 -14.18 12.06 -18.00
CA VAL A 656 -13.02 12.67 -18.70
C VAL A 656 -12.44 11.78 -19.80
N GLN A 657 -12.42 10.46 -19.62
CA GLN A 657 -11.92 9.52 -20.62
C GLN A 657 -12.83 9.48 -21.86
N GLN A 658 -14.13 9.54 -21.67
CA GLN A 658 -15.09 9.64 -22.78
C GLN A 658 -14.89 10.96 -23.55
N LEU A 659 -14.72 12.07 -22.85
CA LEU A 659 -14.46 13.39 -23.46
C LEU A 659 -13.15 13.38 -24.27
N ILE A 660 -12.10 12.74 -23.80
CA ILE A 660 -10.82 12.58 -24.49
C ILE A 660 -10.97 11.70 -25.74
N THR A 661 -11.72 10.60 -25.65
CA THR A 661 -11.91 9.66 -26.77
C THR A 661 -12.52 10.35 -28.00
N HIS A 662 -13.38 11.33 -27.77
CA HIS A 662 -14.06 12.07 -28.84
C HIS A 662 -13.41 13.40 -29.19
N ALA A 663 -12.31 13.75 -28.54
CA ALA A 663 -11.60 15.02 -28.74
C ALA A 663 -10.56 14.93 -29.86
N GLN A 664 -10.27 16.08 -30.45
CA GLN A 664 -9.12 16.26 -31.35
C GLN A 664 -7.86 16.39 -30.48
N THR A 665 -6.84 15.57 -30.73
CA THR A 665 -5.52 15.81 -30.15
C THR A 665 -4.83 16.99 -30.78
N ILE A 666 -4.44 17.98 -29.99
CA ILE A 666 -3.72 19.17 -30.44
C ILE A 666 -2.22 18.91 -30.43
N ASP A 667 -1.67 18.42 -29.28
CA ASP A 667 -0.24 18.20 -29.11
C ASP A 667 0.03 16.98 -28.23
N ILE A 668 1.17 16.33 -28.49
CA ILE A 668 1.71 15.24 -27.69
C ILE A 668 3.19 15.54 -27.47
N ARG A 669 3.59 15.66 -26.21
CA ARG A 669 5.00 15.73 -25.80
C ARG A 669 5.38 14.47 -25.10
N SER A 670 6.43 13.81 -25.55
CA SER A 670 7.08 12.69 -24.87
C SER A 670 8.54 13.06 -24.62
N MET A 671 9.02 12.93 -23.39
CA MET A 671 10.46 13.00 -23.12
C MET A 671 11.03 11.59 -23.11
N TYR A 672 12.09 11.40 -23.89
CA TYR A 672 12.89 10.18 -23.91
C TYR A 672 14.15 10.46 -23.08
N PHE A 673 14.39 9.70 -22.03
CA PHE A 673 15.65 9.75 -21.27
C PHE A 673 16.60 8.70 -21.84
N PRO A 674 17.67 9.08 -22.57
CA PRO A 674 18.55 8.14 -23.25
C PRO A 674 19.56 7.40 -22.34
N TYR A 675 19.43 7.51 -21.02
CA TYR A 675 20.39 6.97 -20.03
C TYR A 675 19.86 5.87 -19.12
N LEU A 676 18.65 5.40 -19.32
CA LEU A 676 18.18 4.20 -18.63
C LEU A 676 18.32 3.02 -19.57
N GLU A 677 19.39 2.24 -19.37
CA GLU A 677 19.58 0.94 -20.00
C GLU A 677 18.41 0.01 -19.60
N GLU A 678 17.98 -0.76 -20.56
CA GLU A 678 16.90 -1.74 -20.60
C GLU A 678 16.70 -2.49 -19.30
N GLU A 679 15.47 -2.49 -18.85
CA GLU A 679 14.65 -3.48 -18.14
C GLU A 679 13.83 -2.83 -17.02
N GLU A 680 12.75 -2.16 -17.44
CA GLU A 680 11.45 -2.14 -16.76
C GLU A 680 10.55 -1.17 -17.53
N ASP A 681 9.31 -1.59 -17.84
CA ASP A 681 8.26 -0.76 -18.46
C ASP A 681 7.90 0.43 -17.57
N TYR A 682 8.75 1.46 -17.51
CA TYR A 682 8.34 2.77 -17.01
C TYR A 682 7.58 3.48 -18.13
N PRO A 683 6.33 3.93 -17.88
CA PRO A 683 5.61 4.69 -18.90
C PRO A 683 6.41 5.94 -19.24
N LEU A 684 6.73 6.09 -20.53
CA LEU A 684 7.29 7.30 -21.09
C LEU A 684 6.54 8.52 -20.53
N GLU A 685 7.26 9.53 -20.02
CA GLU A 685 6.66 10.80 -19.66
C GLU A 685 5.96 11.39 -20.87
N CYS A 686 4.65 11.52 -20.77
CA CYS A 686 3.82 11.96 -21.86
C CYS A 686 2.80 12.99 -21.37
N SER A 687 2.83 14.16 -21.97
CA SER A 687 1.80 15.20 -21.80
C SER A 687 1.01 15.36 -23.09
N ARG A 688 -0.30 15.49 -22.99
CA ARG A 688 -1.20 15.59 -24.14
C ARG A 688 -2.20 16.70 -23.96
N ILE A 689 -2.52 17.39 -25.05
CA ILE A 689 -3.58 18.40 -25.11
C ILE A 689 -4.63 17.94 -26.10
N TYR A 690 -5.88 18.06 -25.70
CA TYR A 690 -7.05 17.68 -26.47
C TYR A 690 -8.04 18.85 -26.56
N LEU A 691 -8.73 18.97 -27.67
CA LEU A 691 -9.85 19.91 -27.89
C LEU A 691 -11.13 19.11 -28.13
N ASN A 692 -12.11 19.23 -27.24
CA ASN A 692 -13.44 18.67 -27.42
C ASN A 692 -14.44 19.79 -27.78
N THR A 693 -15.08 19.66 -28.93
CA THR A 693 -16.05 20.65 -29.46
C THR A 693 -17.43 20.04 -29.71
N LYS A 694 -17.66 18.75 -29.43
CA LYS A 694 -18.82 18.02 -29.91
C LYS A 694 -19.77 17.54 -28.82
N ASP A 695 -19.26 17.01 -27.75
CA ASP A 695 -20.09 16.22 -26.83
C ASP A 695 -20.59 17.02 -25.64
N TYR A 696 -19.78 17.94 -25.13
CA TYR A 696 -20.13 18.76 -23.98
C TYR A 696 -20.89 20.03 -24.46
N PRO A 697 -21.74 20.66 -23.62
CA PRO A 697 -22.50 21.83 -24.00
C PRO A 697 -21.68 23.03 -24.46
N CYS A 698 -20.38 23.10 -24.14
CA CYS A 698 -19.43 24.09 -24.62
C CYS A 698 -18.11 23.44 -24.98
N PRO A 699 -17.26 24.08 -25.83
CA PRO A 699 -15.90 23.59 -26.09
C PRO A 699 -15.02 23.49 -24.82
N LEU A 700 -14.20 22.45 -24.76
CA LEU A 700 -13.27 22.16 -23.66
C LEU A 700 -11.87 21.97 -24.21
N VAL A 701 -10.87 22.44 -23.46
CA VAL A 701 -9.47 22.00 -23.63
C VAL A 701 -9.09 21.11 -22.47
N ILE A 702 -8.59 19.91 -22.77
CA ILE A 702 -8.21 18.91 -21.74
C ILE A 702 -6.72 18.66 -21.85
N LEU A 703 -6.01 18.78 -20.76
CA LEU A 703 -4.61 18.40 -20.63
C LEU A 703 -4.51 17.16 -19.76
N SER A 704 -3.70 16.21 -20.18
CA SER A 704 -3.32 15.06 -19.36
C SER A 704 -1.81 14.90 -19.33
N SER A 705 -1.24 14.62 -18.16
CA SER A 705 0.20 14.42 -17.98
C SER A 705 0.46 13.33 -16.95
N ASN A 706 1.50 12.55 -17.14
CA ASN A 706 1.97 11.64 -16.12
C ASN A 706 3.04 12.30 -15.22
N THR A 707 4.05 12.03 -14.73
CA THR A 707 4.89 12.42 -13.61
C THR A 707 5.45 13.85 -13.62
N HIS A 708 5.80 14.42 -14.76
CA HIS A 708 6.32 15.80 -14.85
C HIS A 708 5.46 16.62 -15.80
N TYR A 709 4.64 17.44 -15.22
CA TYR A 709 3.83 18.37 -15.98
C TYR A 709 4.73 19.48 -16.54
N ASP A 710 4.73 19.62 -17.84
CA ASP A 710 5.34 20.78 -18.46
C ASP A 710 4.39 21.97 -18.32
N ASP A 711 4.64 22.83 -17.32
CA ASP A 711 3.83 24.02 -17.04
C ASP A 711 3.68 24.90 -18.29
N SER A 712 4.69 24.86 -19.17
CA SER A 712 4.65 25.58 -20.44
C SER A 712 3.50 25.15 -21.37
N LEU A 713 3.03 23.88 -21.24
CA LEU A 713 1.86 23.41 -21.99
C LEU A 713 0.57 24.10 -21.55
N LEU A 714 0.37 24.23 -20.24
CA LEU A 714 -0.80 24.92 -19.71
C LEU A 714 -0.78 26.40 -20.14
N TYR A 715 0.33 27.08 -19.88
CA TYR A 715 0.44 28.51 -20.24
C TYR A 715 0.35 28.76 -21.75
N SER A 716 0.90 27.88 -22.58
CA SER A 716 0.73 27.95 -24.03
C SER A 716 -0.72 27.71 -24.44
N ALA A 717 -1.43 26.80 -23.78
CA ALA A 717 -2.84 26.58 -24.03
C ALA A 717 -3.71 27.76 -23.59
N LEU A 718 -3.42 28.38 -22.45
CA LEU A 718 -4.13 29.55 -21.95
C LEU A 718 -3.86 30.79 -22.83
N ALA A 719 -2.62 31.00 -23.29
CA ALA A 719 -2.25 32.09 -24.21
C ALA A 719 -2.88 31.94 -25.60
N ALA A 720 -3.34 30.75 -25.98
CA ALA A 720 -4.08 30.54 -27.24
C ALA A 720 -5.51 31.06 -27.20
N PHE A 721 -6.03 31.40 -26.01
CA PHE A 721 -7.35 32.02 -25.90
C PHE A 721 -7.27 33.51 -26.16
N PRO A 722 -8.35 34.14 -26.70
CA PRO A 722 -8.36 35.56 -26.88
C PRO A 722 -8.27 36.29 -25.52
N PRO A 723 -7.39 37.31 -25.39
CA PRO A 723 -7.31 38.08 -24.16
C PRO A 723 -8.62 38.80 -23.88
N ASP A 724 -8.89 39.15 -22.61
CA ASP A 724 -10.02 39.95 -22.20
C ASP A 724 -9.88 41.43 -22.73
N GLU A 725 -10.94 42.16 -22.64
CA GLU A 725 -11.00 43.58 -23.06
C GLU A 725 -9.92 44.44 -22.37
N ASP A 726 -9.56 44.07 -21.13
CA ASP A 726 -8.50 44.74 -20.35
C ASP A 726 -7.09 44.29 -20.76
N GLY A 727 -6.93 43.30 -21.66
CA GLY A 727 -5.66 42.80 -22.18
C GLY A 727 -4.79 42.02 -21.16
N GLN A 728 -5.34 41.65 -19.99
CA GLN A 728 -4.58 40.99 -18.91
C GLN A 728 -4.65 39.46 -19.00
N GLU A 729 -5.81 38.88 -18.86
CA GLU A 729 -5.97 37.39 -18.84
C GLU A 729 -7.14 37.04 -19.76
N ALA A 730 -7.04 35.91 -20.44
CA ALA A 730 -8.18 35.34 -21.16
C ALA A 730 -9.30 34.92 -20.19
N LYS A 731 -10.53 34.94 -20.66
CA LYS A 731 -11.67 34.48 -19.88
C LYS A 731 -11.71 32.96 -19.87
N PHE A 732 -11.49 32.34 -18.72
CA PHE A 732 -11.63 30.86 -18.54
C PHE A 732 -11.96 30.47 -17.13
N ASN A 733 -12.45 29.23 -16.98
CA ASN A 733 -12.46 28.48 -15.72
C ASN A 733 -11.61 27.23 -15.90
N LEU A 734 -11.09 26.71 -14.81
CA LEU A 734 -10.20 25.55 -14.80
C LEU A 734 -10.58 24.60 -13.69
N LEU A 735 -10.50 23.29 -13.98
CA LEU A 735 -10.63 22.19 -13.00
C LEU A 735 -9.42 21.30 -13.15
N LEU A 736 -8.79 20.92 -12.02
CA LEU A 736 -7.60 20.10 -11.99
C LEU A 736 -7.67 19.03 -10.89
N TRP A 737 -7.24 17.82 -11.23
CA TRP A 737 -7.15 16.72 -10.27
C TRP A 737 -6.12 15.67 -10.70
N LYS A 738 -5.86 14.72 -9.79
CA LYS A 738 -5.03 13.56 -10.04
C LYS A 738 -5.87 12.29 -10.02
N GLU A 739 -5.64 11.37 -11.00
CA GLU A 739 -6.23 10.05 -11.04
C GLU A 739 -5.16 9.01 -11.36
N GLY A 740 -4.89 8.11 -10.43
CA GLY A 740 -3.75 7.18 -10.54
C GLY A 740 -2.43 7.93 -10.71
N HIS A 741 -1.75 7.71 -11.84
CA HIS A 741 -0.50 8.38 -12.20
C HIS A 741 -0.70 9.62 -13.07
N LEU A 742 -1.93 9.93 -13.47
CA LEU A 742 -2.21 11.01 -14.40
C LEU A 742 -2.77 12.24 -13.67
N TYR A 743 -2.29 13.40 -14.09
CA TYR A 743 -2.87 14.70 -13.76
C TYR A 743 -3.76 15.14 -14.92
N TYR A 744 -4.95 15.57 -14.61
CA TYR A 744 -5.91 16.11 -15.58
C TYR A 744 -6.19 17.57 -15.30
N THR A 745 -6.22 18.38 -16.34
CA THR A 745 -6.67 19.75 -16.28
C THR A 745 -7.72 19.96 -17.37
N VAL A 746 -8.93 20.33 -16.97
CA VAL A 746 -10.00 20.73 -17.90
C VAL A 746 -10.14 22.24 -17.86
N VAL A 747 -9.96 22.87 -19.00
CA VAL A 747 -10.13 24.31 -19.18
C VAL A 747 -11.43 24.57 -19.92
N PHE A 748 -12.24 25.45 -19.38
CA PHE A 748 -13.47 25.94 -19.97
C PHE A 748 -13.22 27.36 -20.49
N PRO A 749 -12.91 27.57 -21.79
CA PRO A 749 -12.75 28.89 -22.35
C PRO A 749 -14.10 29.62 -22.34
N ARG A 750 -14.09 30.88 -21.90
CA ARG A 750 -15.31 31.68 -21.70
C ARG A 750 -15.39 32.87 -22.67
N SER A 751 -16.61 33.19 -23.11
CA SER A 751 -16.91 34.36 -23.88
C SER A 751 -17.38 35.53 -23.00
N LYS A 752 -18.17 35.22 -21.96
CA LYS A 752 -18.70 36.23 -21.03
C LYS A 752 -18.89 35.71 -19.62
N HIS A 753 -18.96 36.64 -18.66
CA HIS A 753 -19.09 36.34 -17.24
C HIS A 753 -20.45 35.71 -16.91
N ARG A 754 -21.56 36.36 -17.35
CA ARG A 754 -22.92 35.99 -16.99
C ARG A 754 -23.81 35.87 -18.25
N PRO A 755 -24.78 34.94 -18.26
CA PRO A 755 -25.69 34.79 -19.37
C PRO A 755 -26.73 35.95 -19.39
N ASP A 756 -27.38 36.16 -20.53
CA ASP A 756 -28.35 37.23 -20.70
C ASP A 756 -29.55 37.10 -19.76
N CYS A 757 -29.96 35.88 -19.43
CA CYS A 757 -31.02 35.63 -18.47
C CYS A 757 -30.73 36.19 -17.06
N TYR A 758 -29.47 36.42 -16.68
CA TYR A 758 -29.11 37.06 -15.41
C TYR A 758 -29.60 38.51 -15.36
N PHE A 759 -29.52 39.22 -16.45
CA PHE A 759 -29.89 40.63 -16.58
C PHE A 759 -31.33 40.84 -17.05
N ALA A 760 -32.04 39.79 -17.42
CA ALA A 760 -33.44 39.84 -17.85
C ALA A 760 -34.35 40.39 -16.74
N LYS A 761 -35.57 40.78 -17.10
CA LYS A 761 -36.55 41.30 -16.12
C LYS A 761 -37.77 40.37 -16.03
N GLY A 762 -38.41 40.39 -14.88
CA GLY A 762 -39.62 39.60 -14.63
C GLY A 762 -39.42 38.10 -14.71
N SER A 763 -40.30 37.37 -15.32
CA SER A 763 -40.30 35.91 -15.38
C SER A 763 -39.12 35.30 -16.16
N GLU A 764 -38.47 36.06 -17.00
CA GLU A 764 -37.32 35.62 -17.79
C GLU A 764 -35.99 35.70 -17.02
N GLN A 765 -35.98 36.40 -15.89
CA GLN A 765 -34.77 36.49 -15.07
C GLN A 765 -34.45 35.19 -14.39
N MET A 766 -33.18 34.77 -14.45
CA MET A 766 -32.59 33.68 -13.65
C MET A 766 -31.24 34.13 -13.09
N LEU A 767 -31.12 34.19 -11.77
CA LEU A 767 -29.88 34.63 -11.10
C LEU A 767 -28.86 33.52 -11.08
N ILE A 768 -28.36 33.14 -12.24
CA ILE A 768 -27.30 32.12 -12.38
C ILE A 768 -26.04 32.82 -12.91
N SER A 769 -24.93 32.69 -12.19
CA SER A 769 -23.61 33.24 -12.52
C SER A 769 -22.59 32.13 -12.60
N PRO A 770 -22.42 31.44 -13.73
CA PRO A 770 -21.64 30.25 -13.84
C PRO A 770 -20.15 30.47 -13.52
N GLY A 771 -19.61 29.68 -12.57
CA GLY A 771 -18.20 29.51 -12.29
C GLY A 771 -17.71 28.13 -12.72
N ALA A 772 -16.50 27.75 -12.29
CA ALA A 772 -15.87 26.49 -12.69
C ALA A 772 -16.70 25.25 -12.37
N LEU A 773 -17.34 25.20 -11.19
CA LEU A 773 -18.20 24.07 -10.81
C LEU A 773 -19.48 24.02 -11.66
N ASP A 774 -20.07 25.16 -11.99
CA ASP A 774 -21.24 25.19 -12.88
C ASP A 774 -20.86 24.68 -14.28
N MET A 775 -19.69 25.11 -14.79
CA MET A 775 -19.15 24.58 -16.05
C MET A 775 -18.83 23.10 -15.97
N ALA A 776 -18.50 22.56 -14.80
CA ALA A 776 -18.17 21.15 -14.55
C ALA A 776 -19.38 20.28 -14.19
N GLY A 777 -20.60 20.82 -14.22
CA GLY A 777 -21.83 20.07 -14.02
C GLY A 777 -22.53 20.27 -12.68
N VAL A 778 -22.13 21.22 -11.81
CA VAL A 778 -22.83 21.59 -10.57
C VAL A 778 -23.44 22.97 -10.68
N ILE A 779 -24.69 23.04 -11.07
CA ILE A 779 -25.41 24.30 -11.28
C ILE A 779 -26.01 24.84 -9.99
N VAL A 780 -25.67 26.06 -9.61
CA VAL A 780 -26.16 26.68 -8.38
C VAL A 780 -27.24 27.72 -8.71
N THR A 781 -28.46 27.48 -8.19
CA THR A 781 -29.54 28.50 -8.14
C THR A 781 -29.63 29.01 -6.70
N THR A 782 -29.89 30.30 -6.54
CA THR A 782 -30.01 30.95 -5.22
C THR A 782 -31.47 31.24 -4.83
N ARG A 783 -32.40 31.06 -5.75
CA ARG A 783 -33.84 31.24 -5.55
C ARG A 783 -34.60 29.98 -5.90
N GLN A 784 -35.63 29.65 -5.16
CA GLN A 784 -36.51 28.50 -5.42
C GLN A 784 -37.17 28.61 -6.83
N GLU A 785 -37.62 29.78 -7.22
CA GLU A 785 -38.22 30.00 -8.53
C GLU A 785 -37.29 29.70 -9.71
N ASP A 786 -35.97 29.95 -9.57
CA ASP A 786 -34.96 29.59 -10.57
C ASP A 786 -34.74 28.09 -10.63
N PHE A 787 -34.70 27.44 -9.44
CA PHE A 787 -34.58 25.98 -9.32
C PHE A 787 -35.77 25.24 -9.95
N ASP A 788 -37.00 25.75 -9.75
CA ASP A 788 -38.20 25.10 -10.26
C ASP A 788 -38.31 25.22 -11.79
N LYS A 789 -37.88 26.34 -12.35
CA LYS A 789 -37.96 26.66 -13.79
C LYS A 789 -36.82 26.07 -14.62
N ILE A 790 -35.71 25.72 -14.05
CA ILE A 790 -34.55 25.30 -14.81
C ILE A 790 -34.75 23.91 -15.43
N THR A 791 -34.49 23.81 -16.74
CA THR A 791 -34.59 22.57 -17.55
C THR A 791 -33.25 22.21 -18.17
N GLU A 792 -33.15 21.01 -18.76
CA GLU A 792 -31.98 20.55 -19.52
C GLU A 792 -31.59 21.51 -20.63
N GLU A 793 -32.57 21.96 -21.44
CA GLU A 793 -32.34 22.90 -22.54
C GLU A 793 -31.85 24.24 -22.00
N LYS A 794 -32.37 24.70 -20.85
CA LYS A 794 -31.98 25.96 -20.24
C LYS A 794 -30.55 25.92 -19.73
N VAL A 795 -30.14 24.85 -19.04
CA VAL A 795 -28.75 24.64 -18.59
C VAL A 795 -27.82 24.56 -19.80
N ALA A 796 -28.14 23.75 -20.80
CA ALA A 796 -27.35 23.64 -22.01
C ALA A 796 -27.17 24.99 -22.70
N SER A 797 -28.25 25.78 -22.80
CA SER A 797 -28.22 27.14 -23.39
C SER A 797 -27.30 28.07 -22.57
N ILE A 798 -27.39 28.07 -21.23
CA ILE A 798 -26.60 28.93 -20.37
C ILE A 798 -25.10 28.57 -20.51
N ILE A 799 -24.75 27.30 -20.44
CA ILE A 799 -23.34 26.83 -20.54
C ILE A 799 -22.78 27.14 -21.93
N LYS A 800 -23.55 26.91 -22.98
CA LYS A 800 -23.18 27.26 -24.36
C LYS A 800 -22.98 28.76 -24.54
N GLU A 801 -23.87 29.57 -23.97
CA GLU A 801 -23.84 31.04 -24.09
C GLU A 801 -22.64 31.68 -23.42
N VAL A 802 -22.23 31.18 -22.24
CA VAL A 802 -21.08 31.72 -21.51
C VAL A 802 -19.75 31.12 -21.97
N GLY A 803 -19.74 29.96 -22.62
CA GLY A 803 -18.58 29.39 -23.29
C GLY A 803 -18.24 30.06 -24.60
N ILE A 804 -17.10 29.75 -25.18
CA ILE A 804 -16.75 30.20 -26.53
C ILE A 804 -17.54 29.41 -27.59
N THR A 805 -17.65 29.92 -28.78
CA THR A 805 -18.26 29.18 -29.88
C THR A 805 -17.34 28.09 -30.43
N VAL A 806 -17.94 27.11 -31.14
CA VAL A 806 -17.15 26.06 -31.81
C VAL A 806 -16.17 26.65 -32.82
N GLU A 807 -16.62 27.67 -33.57
CA GLU A 807 -15.78 28.37 -34.56
C GLU A 807 -14.57 29.07 -33.94
N GLU A 808 -14.72 29.63 -32.74
CA GLU A 808 -13.59 30.22 -31.98
C GLU A 808 -12.66 29.12 -31.43
N ALA A 809 -13.23 28.02 -30.95
CA ALA A 809 -12.48 26.88 -30.43
C ALA A 809 -11.61 26.20 -31.50
N GLU A 810 -12.10 26.10 -32.74
CA GLU A 810 -11.37 25.54 -33.89
C GLU A 810 -10.11 26.35 -34.25
N LYS A 811 -9.99 27.59 -33.80
CA LYS A 811 -8.80 28.45 -33.96
C LYS A 811 -7.71 28.21 -32.89
N ILE A 812 -8.06 27.53 -31.78
CA ILE A 812 -7.13 27.30 -30.65
C ILE A 812 -5.89 26.52 -31.10
N PRO A 813 -5.96 25.41 -31.85
CA PRO A 813 -4.75 24.67 -32.24
C PRO A 813 -3.72 25.54 -32.98
N GLY A 814 -4.17 26.39 -33.95
CA GLY A 814 -3.27 27.30 -34.69
C GLY A 814 -2.58 28.28 -33.76
N ARG A 815 -3.35 28.97 -32.90
CA ARG A 815 -2.82 29.91 -31.92
C ARG A 815 -1.89 29.26 -30.91
N TYR A 816 -2.20 28.02 -30.46
CA TYR A 816 -1.35 27.27 -29.55
C TYR A 816 0.05 27.04 -30.15
N PHE A 817 0.15 26.63 -31.41
CA PHE A 817 1.44 26.43 -32.04
C PHE A 817 2.21 27.73 -32.25
N ASP A 818 1.52 28.85 -32.54
CA ASP A 818 2.12 30.16 -32.64
C ASP A 818 2.73 30.62 -31.28
N GLU A 819 2.00 30.44 -30.20
CA GLU A 819 2.47 30.77 -28.84
C GLU A 819 3.60 29.84 -28.38
N LYS A 820 3.48 28.54 -28.69
CA LYS A 820 4.54 27.56 -28.42
C LYS A 820 5.85 27.89 -29.15
N ALA A 821 5.77 28.41 -30.35
CA ALA A 821 6.95 28.85 -31.14
C ALA A 821 7.64 30.10 -30.58
N LYS A 822 6.92 30.95 -29.83
CA LYS A 822 7.47 32.13 -29.16
C LYS A 822 8.16 31.83 -27.84
N ARG A 823 7.79 30.73 -27.14
CA ARG A 823 8.39 30.24 -25.89
C ARG A 823 9.51 29.26 -26.17
#